data_68034cfa4e8b238e06d7f6b7b410e134
#
_entry.id   68034cfa4e8b238e06d7f6b7b410e134
#
_cell.length_a   1.000
_cell.length_b   1.000
_cell.length_c   1.000
_cell.angle_alpha   90.00
_cell.angle_beta   90.00
_cell.angle_gamma   90.00
#
_symmetry.space_group_name_H-M   'P 1'
#
loop_
_entity.id
_entity.type
_entity.pdbx_description
1 polymer ?
#
loop_
_entity_poly.entity_id
_entity_poly.type
_entity_poly.pdbx_seq_one_letter_code
_entity_poly.pdbx_strand_id
1 'polypeptide(L)'
;MGRRKPQSRVAKPDRSRLEGRRLMVGVICFLWFGCVAARLYYLQVIQYVDLLALAQRQQQRTIEVAPQRGAIYDRQMNPLAMSLSVESVYAVPSELAEPKRVATSLAPVLGLDANDLFGRFQGQRSFCWVKRKVTAGEPARVRDLDLKGIYFQHEPKRFYPKGNLAAQAVGYVGLDDQGLGGIEYALDDEIKGKPGRVLLASDARHRTFHSTEWPGIPGKNVVLTLDEKIQYIAEKALSEAVANSHAASGVAIVQNPSTGEILALANEPTFDPNDFSASSAAARLDRAVGWVYEPGSTFKLISMSAAFEENLTNPQEVINCQNGSIVVAGHTIHDHRPFGDLSVTEVMARSSDVGAIKLGLRLGEDRLHRYIRSFGFGAKTGVDLPGEERGLLKPPSRWSGISVGEISMGQEIGVTPLQMVTAFSAVANGGILFEPRIVHDVFLGAQHVALPPASGRRVISERTAEMMRQILAAVVDYGTGKPAQLAGYTSAGKTGTAQKIDGSGTYSKSHYVASFIGFAPATRPAVTILVVIDSPVGAYYGTDVAAPVFRSIAEQTLGYLTVPQDNPSRWPQVVTSPPARAPSQKRGDFTGFLPPDRGLPGAATSPVQSASYSRGGSSGGLALDRPPEGGVASSIVVLGDGPLVTVPDFSGWAARRVAEECERLGLDLNVTGTGLAVGQNPVAGMKVPSGTRVWVRMAR
;
A
#
# COMPACT_ATOMS: atom_id res chain seq x y z
N MET A 1 87.32 3.82 100.07
CA MET A 1 86.49 4.91 99.66
C MET A 1 85.56 4.42 98.58
N GLY A 2 84.36 3.99 98.91
CA GLY A 2 83.39 3.45 98.00
C GLY A 2 82.16 4.34 97.92
N ARG A 3 81.86 4.84 96.81
CA ARG A 3 80.57 5.59 96.55
C ARG A 3 79.44 4.66 96.18
N ARG A 4 78.42 4.55 97.08
CA ARG A 4 77.14 3.87 96.79
C ARG A 4 76.30 4.72 95.80
N LYS A 5 75.87 4.13 94.72
CA LYS A 5 74.84 4.73 93.83
C LYS A 5 73.45 4.56 94.43
N PRO A 6 72.56 5.55 94.31
CA PRO A 6 71.20 5.41 94.80
C PRO A 6 70.30 4.57 93.91
N GLN A 7 69.58 3.61 94.45
CA GLN A 7 68.56 2.84 93.75
C GLN A 7 67.33 3.70 93.53
N SER A 8 66.96 3.83 92.24
CA SER A 8 65.68 4.46 91.90
C SER A 8 64.51 3.52 92.23
N ARG A 9 63.62 3.98 93.16
CA ARG A 9 62.35 3.34 93.41
C ARG A 9 61.46 3.47 92.23
N VAL A 10 61.19 2.37 91.45
CA VAL A 10 60.14 2.29 90.46
C VAL A 10 58.81 2.32 91.26
N ALA A 11 58.01 3.37 91.03
CA ALA A 11 56.68 3.51 91.60
C ALA A 11 55.79 2.44 90.97
N LYS A 12 55.15 1.62 91.83
CA LYS A 12 54.14 0.62 91.40
C LYS A 12 52.97 1.40 90.78
N PRO A 13 52.54 1.00 89.55
CA PRO A 13 51.41 1.67 88.91
C PRO A 13 50.16 1.49 89.75
N ASP A 14 49.48 2.63 89.96
CA ASP A 14 48.25 2.74 90.74
C ASP A 14 47.16 1.88 90.06
N ARG A 15 46.92 0.67 90.57
CA ARG A 15 45.95 -0.31 90.01
C ARG A 15 44.53 0.26 89.95
N SER A 16 44.13 1.15 90.88
CA SER A 16 42.81 1.75 90.90
C SER A 16 42.56 2.68 89.72
N ARG A 17 43.56 3.41 89.30
CA ARG A 17 43.47 4.26 88.12
C ARG A 17 43.46 3.49 86.81
N LEU A 18 44.11 2.30 86.77
CA LEU A 18 44.05 1.38 85.62
C LEU A 18 42.71 0.66 85.52
N GLU A 19 42.08 0.26 86.61
CA GLU A 19 40.74 -0.30 86.61
C GLU A 19 39.69 0.72 86.21
N GLY A 20 39.76 1.96 86.72
CA GLY A 20 38.88 3.08 86.30
C GLY A 20 38.95 3.39 84.82
N ARG A 21 40.17 3.37 84.26
CA ARG A 21 40.38 3.59 82.78
C ARG A 21 39.81 2.39 82.00
N ARG A 22 39.98 1.15 82.44
CA ARG A 22 39.41 -0.06 81.78
C ARG A 22 37.87 -0.01 81.83
N LEU A 23 37.28 0.38 82.92
CA LEU A 23 35.84 0.52 83.07
C LEU A 23 35.30 1.64 82.20
N MET A 24 36.00 2.79 82.09
CA MET A 24 35.63 3.93 81.25
C MET A 24 35.68 3.52 79.79
N VAL A 25 36.77 2.82 79.30
CA VAL A 25 36.88 2.28 77.94
C VAL A 25 35.78 1.26 77.68
N GLY A 26 35.45 0.38 78.65
CA GLY A 26 34.34 -0.58 78.53
C GLY A 26 32.97 0.10 78.38
N VAL A 27 32.70 1.17 79.11
CA VAL A 27 31.46 1.95 79.00
C VAL A 27 31.40 2.68 77.66
N ILE A 28 32.51 3.29 77.24
CA ILE A 28 32.60 3.95 75.85
C ILE A 28 32.34 2.92 74.76
N CYS A 29 32.95 1.72 74.84
CA CYS A 29 32.74 0.68 73.82
C CYS A 29 31.25 0.21 73.83
N PHE A 30 30.67 0.01 75.04
CA PHE A 30 29.27 -0.39 75.14
C PHE A 30 28.32 0.68 74.56
N LEU A 31 28.52 1.95 74.91
CA LEU A 31 27.74 3.05 74.31
C LEU A 31 27.92 3.10 72.79
N TRP A 32 29.14 2.92 72.29
CA TRP A 32 29.41 2.88 70.86
C TRP A 32 28.70 1.71 70.18
N PHE A 33 28.74 0.48 70.77
CA PHE A 33 27.99 -0.64 70.25
C PHE A 33 26.47 -0.39 70.29
N GLY A 34 25.97 0.26 71.34
CA GLY A 34 24.58 0.68 71.44
C GLY A 34 24.18 1.62 70.32
N CYS A 35 25.01 2.64 70.03
CA CYS A 35 24.78 3.54 68.91
C CYS A 35 24.81 2.82 67.56
N VAL A 36 25.75 1.89 67.34
CA VAL A 36 25.84 1.10 66.12
C VAL A 36 24.61 0.20 65.97
N ALA A 37 24.19 -0.47 67.06
CA ALA A 37 22.99 -1.30 67.05
C ALA A 37 21.72 -0.48 66.75
N ALA A 38 21.56 0.69 67.40
CA ALA A 38 20.45 1.59 67.12
C ALA A 38 20.46 2.09 65.68
N ARG A 39 21.66 2.42 65.13
CA ARG A 39 21.80 2.84 63.72
C ARG A 39 21.49 1.71 62.73
N LEU A 40 21.92 0.49 63.04
CA LEU A 40 21.59 -0.69 62.23
C LEU A 40 20.09 -0.98 62.24
N TYR A 41 19.45 -0.91 63.44
CA TYR A 41 18.01 -1.05 63.56
C TYR A 41 17.28 0.02 62.70
N TYR A 42 17.70 1.26 62.83
CA TYR A 42 17.11 2.35 62.03
C TYR A 42 17.24 2.10 60.52
N LEU A 43 18.41 1.68 60.02
CA LEU A 43 18.64 1.41 58.63
C LEU A 43 17.92 0.15 58.11
N GLN A 44 17.93 -0.94 58.92
CA GLN A 44 17.41 -2.25 58.50
C GLN A 44 15.93 -2.44 58.77
N VAL A 45 15.30 -1.66 59.66
CA VAL A 45 13.89 -1.79 59.98
C VAL A 45 13.11 -0.53 59.56
N ILE A 46 13.56 0.66 59.96
CA ILE A 46 12.79 1.87 59.73
C ILE A 46 12.97 2.37 58.27
N GLN A 47 14.21 2.40 57.77
CA GLN A 47 14.51 2.82 56.39
C GLN A 47 14.58 1.66 55.40
N TYR A 48 14.23 0.44 55.79
CA TYR A 48 14.35 -0.74 54.93
C TYR A 48 13.64 -0.58 53.59
N VAL A 49 12.41 -0.09 53.57
CA VAL A 49 11.59 0.07 52.38
C VAL A 49 12.20 1.11 51.44
N ASP A 50 12.67 2.24 51.98
CA ASP A 50 13.27 3.31 51.17
C ASP A 50 14.62 2.90 50.61
N LEU A 51 15.46 2.24 51.42
CA LEU A 51 16.76 1.76 50.96
C LEU A 51 16.63 0.58 49.99
N LEU A 52 15.64 -0.29 50.15
CA LEU A 52 15.32 -1.35 49.21
C LEU A 52 14.88 -0.77 47.86
N ALA A 53 14.02 0.25 47.88
CA ALA A 53 13.57 0.93 46.66
C ALA A 53 14.75 1.64 45.94
N LEU A 54 15.66 2.26 46.68
CA LEU A 54 16.88 2.84 46.11
C LEU A 54 17.82 1.79 45.54
N ALA A 55 18.04 0.66 46.25
CA ALA A 55 18.86 -0.45 45.74
C ALA A 55 18.24 -1.08 44.49
N GLN A 56 16.93 -1.27 44.46
CA GLN A 56 16.23 -1.77 43.26
C GLN A 56 16.38 -0.80 42.08
N ARG A 57 16.25 0.51 42.28
CA ARG A 57 16.47 1.51 41.23
C ARG A 57 17.91 1.53 40.72
N GLN A 58 18.89 1.23 41.55
CA GLN A 58 20.30 1.16 41.15
C GLN A 58 20.67 -0.16 40.43
N GLN A 59 20.05 -1.25 40.83
CA GLN A 59 20.38 -2.60 40.36
C GLN A 59 19.46 -3.08 39.23
N GLN A 60 18.27 -2.51 39.11
CA GLN A 60 17.27 -2.91 38.13
C GLN A 60 17.15 -1.85 37.03
N ARG A 61 17.33 -2.30 35.78
CA ARG A 61 17.09 -1.48 34.59
C ARG A 61 15.95 -2.11 33.80
N THR A 62 14.87 -1.37 33.63
CA THR A 62 13.78 -1.77 32.74
C THR A 62 14.12 -1.30 31.32
N ILE A 63 14.19 -2.22 30.39
CA ILE A 63 14.32 -1.95 28.97
C ILE A 63 12.97 -2.24 28.33
N GLU A 64 12.43 -1.26 27.62
CA GLU A 64 11.27 -1.48 26.77
C GLU A 64 11.71 -2.14 25.46
N VAL A 65 11.03 -3.24 25.13
CA VAL A 65 11.25 -3.98 23.87
C VAL A 65 10.13 -3.58 22.92
N ALA A 66 10.50 -3.00 21.79
CA ALA A 66 9.56 -2.59 20.78
C ALA A 66 8.75 -3.81 20.28
N PRO A 67 7.42 -3.71 20.20
CA PRO A 67 6.59 -4.80 19.69
C PRO A 67 6.78 -4.95 18.19
N GLN A 68 6.49 -6.12 17.66
CA GLN A 68 6.43 -6.31 16.22
C GLN A 68 5.16 -5.66 15.69
N ARG A 69 5.31 -4.67 14.80
CA ARG A 69 4.19 -4.02 14.11
C ARG A 69 3.53 -5.01 13.16
N GLY A 70 2.19 -5.10 13.17
CA GLY A 70 1.40 -6.00 12.33
C GLY A 70 1.64 -5.79 10.84
N ALA A 71 1.49 -6.83 10.04
CA ALA A 71 1.65 -6.76 8.59
C ALA A 71 0.40 -6.18 7.93
N ILE A 72 0.60 -5.53 6.77
CA ILE A 72 -0.49 -5.08 5.89
C ILE A 72 -0.43 -5.93 4.63
N TYR A 73 -1.56 -6.51 4.27
CA TYR A 73 -1.74 -7.39 3.11
C TYR A 73 -2.73 -6.78 2.12
N ASP A 74 -2.63 -7.18 0.87
CA ASP A 74 -3.69 -6.99 -0.11
C ASP A 74 -4.85 -7.98 0.13
N ARG A 75 -5.92 -7.90 -0.65
CA ARG A 75 -7.09 -8.81 -0.54
C ARG A 75 -6.78 -10.29 -0.79
N GLN A 76 -5.64 -10.60 -1.38
CA GLN A 76 -5.16 -11.97 -1.67
C GLN A 76 -4.06 -12.42 -0.73
N MET A 77 -3.83 -11.68 0.36
CA MET A 77 -2.82 -11.97 1.37
C MET A 77 -1.37 -11.80 0.85
N ASN A 78 -1.15 -11.01 -0.21
CA ASN A 78 0.20 -10.59 -0.58
C ASN A 78 0.68 -9.46 0.36
N PRO A 79 1.90 -9.53 0.91
CA PRO A 79 2.38 -8.52 1.84
C PRO A 79 2.70 -7.20 1.13
N LEU A 80 2.06 -6.13 1.59
CA LEU A 80 2.32 -4.75 1.17
C LEU A 80 3.25 -4.02 2.16
N ALA A 81 3.15 -4.36 3.46
CA ALA A 81 4.06 -3.86 4.48
C ALA A 81 4.27 -4.92 5.57
N MET A 82 5.53 -5.07 6.04
CA MET A 82 5.91 -6.03 7.08
C MET A 82 7.05 -5.47 7.92
N SER A 83 7.24 -6.00 9.12
CA SER A 83 8.35 -5.62 10.00
C SER A 83 9.43 -6.69 9.99
N LEU A 84 10.66 -6.27 9.74
CA LEU A 84 11.86 -7.10 9.79
C LEU A 84 12.66 -6.77 11.05
N SER A 85 13.22 -7.78 11.70
CA SER A 85 14.17 -7.56 12.78
C SER A 85 15.52 -7.18 12.20
N VAL A 86 16.01 -5.98 12.51
CA VAL A 86 17.29 -5.45 12.08
C VAL A 86 18.12 -5.01 13.27
N GLU A 87 19.41 -4.89 13.11
CA GLU A 87 20.28 -4.41 14.16
C GLU A 87 20.41 -2.88 14.13
N SER A 88 20.57 -2.31 15.32
CA SER A 88 20.92 -0.92 15.57
C SER A 88 22.24 -0.90 16.33
N VAL A 89 23.14 0.00 15.99
CA VAL A 89 24.45 0.15 16.64
C VAL A 89 24.37 1.25 17.68
N TYR A 90 24.78 0.94 18.91
CA TYR A 90 24.91 1.93 19.97
C TYR A 90 26.29 1.87 20.65
N ALA A 91 26.67 2.96 21.27
CA ALA A 91 27.89 3.07 22.05
C ALA A 91 27.58 3.28 23.53
N VAL A 92 28.46 2.79 24.39
CA VAL A 92 28.57 3.18 25.80
C VAL A 92 29.81 4.05 25.94
N PRO A 93 29.67 5.41 25.85
CA PRO A 93 30.81 6.31 25.76
C PRO A 93 31.79 6.20 26.93
N SER A 94 31.34 5.84 28.13
CA SER A 94 32.20 5.59 29.30
C SER A 94 33.15 4.38 29.15
N GLU A 95 32.89 3.49 28.21
CA GLU A 95 33.72 2.31 27.93
C GLU A 95 34.66 2.53 26.74
N LEU A 96 34.54 3.67 26.03
CA LEU A 96 35.41 4.00 24.90
C LEU A 96 36.73 4.56 25.42
N ALA A 97 37.82 3.83 25.19
CA ALA A 97 39.18 4.30 25.57
C ALA A 97 39.60 5.56 24.78
N GLU A 98 39.30 5.56 23.47
CA GLU A 98 39.66 6.65 22.54
C GLU A 98 38.43 7.04 21.68
N PRO A 99 37.45 7.83 22.20
CA PRO A 99 36.20 8.12 21.52
C PRO A 99 36.38 8.72 20.11
N LYS A 100 37.40 9.57 19.91
CA LYS A 100 37.70 10.18 18.61
C LYS A 100 38.13 9.14 17.58
N ARG A 101 39.00 8.19 17.96
CA ARG A 101 39.46 7.10 17.09
C ARG A 101 38.30 6.18 16.72
N VAL A 102 37.45 5.83 17.69
CA VAL A 102 36.26 5.00 17.47
C VAL A 102 35.32 5.69 16.49
N ALA A 103 35.04 6.98 16.66
CA ALA A 103 34.22 7.76 15.74
C ALA A 103 34.81 7.76 14.32
N THR A 104 36.11 7.96 14.16
CA THR A 104 36.79 7.97 12.87
C THR A 104 36.75 6.60 12.18
N SER A 105 36.80 5.49 12.95
CA SER A 105 36.74 4.14 12.39
C SER A 105 35.32 3.73 11.99
N LEU A 106 34.29 4.15 12.75
CA LEU A 106 32.89 3.81 12.48
C LEU A 106 32.26 4.64 11.35
N ALA A 107 32.65 5.91 11.26
CA ALA A 107 32.05 6.86 10.32
C ALA A 107 32.03 6.36 8.87
N PRO A 108 33.14 5.88 8.27
CA PRO A 108 33.14 5.41 6.89
C PRO A 108 32.34 4.12 6.70
N VAL A 109 32.28 3.24 7.71
CA VAL A 109 31.55 1.97 7.65
C VAL A 109 30.05 2.18 7.65
N LEU A 110 29.58 3.20 8.39
CA LEU A 110 28.16 3.50 8.60
C LEU A 110 27.65 4.67 7.76
N GLY A 111 28.52 5.33 6.97
CA GLY A 111 28.16 6.51 6.18
C GLY A 111 27.80 7.71 7.06
N LEU A 112 28.52 7.93 8.17
CA LEU A 112 28.30 9.03 9.13
C LEU A 112 29.44 10.04 9.08
N ASP A 113 29.20 11.26 9.61
CA ASP A 113 30.27 12.21 9.87
C ASP A 113 30.99 11.86 11.18
N ALA A 114 32.33 11.83 11.14
CA ALA A 114 33.15 11.45 12.29
C ALA A 114 33.12 12.49 13.42
N ASN A 115 33.02 13.78 13.08
CA ASN A 115 32.99 14.86 14.07
C ASN A 115 31.63 14.90 14.80
N ASP A 116 30.54 14.73 14.05
CA ASP A 116 29.20 14.62 14.63
C ASP A 116 29.12 13.43 15.59
N LEU A 117 29.64 12.27 15.17
CA LEU A 117 29.65 11.08 16.00
C LEU A 117 30.49 11.28 17.27
N PHE A 118 31.68 11.89 17.14
CA PHE A 118 32.52 12.23 18.28
C PHE A 118 31.84 13.22 19.23
N GLY A 119 31.15 14.24 18.70
CA GLY A 119 30.36 15.20 19.49
C GLY A 119 29.26 14.51 20.31
N ARG A 120 28.58 13.53 19.70
CA ARG A 120 27.55 12.71 20.39
C ARG A 120 28.16 11.86 21.52
N PHE A 121 29.36 11.32 21.35
CA PHE A 121 30.07 10.56 22.40
C PHE A 121 30.45 11.44 23.59
N GLN A 122 30.76 12.71 23.37
CA GLN A 122 31.08 13.64 24.46
C GLN A 122 29.85 14.13 25.25
N GLY A 123 28.72 14.24 24.60
CA GLY A 123 27.47 14.71 25.21
C GLY A 123 26.76 13.68 26.10
N GLN A 124 27.10 12.39 25.96
CA GLN A 124 26.42 11.27 26.63
C GLN A 124 27.45 10.39 27.35
N ARG A 125 27.13 9.89 28.55
CA ARG A 125 28.08 9.04 29.30
C ARG A 125 27.74 7.55 29.26
N SER A 126 26.46 7.22 29.32
CA SER A 126 26.01 5.82 29.53
C SER A 126 25.44 5.15 28.29
N PHE A 127 24.96 5.91 27.31
CA PHE A 127 24.32 5.37 26.10
C PHE A 127 24.28 6.41 24.99
N CYS A 128 24.65 6.02 23.79
CA CYS A 128 24.55 6.87 22.61
C CYS A 128 24.24 6.03 21.36
N TRP A 129 23.15 6.32 20.67
CA TRP A 129 22.91 5.75 19.36
C TRP A 129 23.99 6.15 18.36
N VAL A 130 24.66 5.18 17.75
CA VAL A 130 25.58 5.40 16.62
C VAL A 130 24.79 5.49 15.34
N LYS A 131 24.07 4.42 15.00
CA LYS A 131 23.12 4.38 13.87
C LYS A 131 22.01 3.37 14.17
N ARG A 132 20.76 3.81 14.04
CA ARG A 132 19.61 2.93 14.22
C ARG A 132 19.24 2.26 12.90
N LYS A 133 18.68 1.04 13.00
CA LYS A 133 18.08 0.28 11.88
C LYS A 133 19.04 0.19 10.68
N VAL A 134 20.28 -0.22 10.96
CA VAL A 134 21.36 -0.30 9.96
C VAL A 134 21.02 -1.23 8.79
N THR A 135 21.64 -0.98 7.64
CA THR A 135 21.43 -1.80 6.44
C THR A 135 22.16 -3.15 6.51
N ALA A 136 21.69 -4.12 5.75
CA ALA A 136 22.31 -5.44 5.70
C ALA A 136 23.80 -5.35 5.36
N GLY A 137 24.63 -6.08 6.13
CA GLY A 137 26.10 -6.09 5.99
C GLY A 137 26.84 -5.01 6.80
N GLU A 138 26.21 -3.89 7.20
CA GLU A 138 26.85 -2.92 8.08
C GLU A 138 27.20 -3.50 9.46
N PRO A 139 26.31 -4.29 10.13
CA PRO A 139 26.64 -4.88 11.42
C PRO A 139 27.88 -5.79 11.38
N ALA A 140 28.03 -6.59 10.34
CA ALA A 140 29.20 -7.45 10.18
C ALA A 140 30.50 -6.62 10.09
N ARG A 141 30.50 -5.59 9.23
CA ARG A 141 31.65 -4.68 9.07
C ARG A 141 31.99 -3.92 10.35
N VAL A 142 30.98 -3.56 11.17
CA VAL A 142 31.22 -2.92 12.48
C VAL A 142 31.82 -3.93 13.46
N ARG A 143 31.39 -5.20 13.47
CA ARG A 143 31.96 -6.26 14.32
C ARG A 143 33.40 -6.55 13.97
N ASP A 144 33.77 -6.53 12.68
CA ASP A 144 35.15 -6.76 12.20
C ASP A 144 36.13 -5.68 12.71
N LEU A 145 35.62 -4.50 13.15
CA LEU A 145 36.50 -3.48 13.77
C LEU A 145 36.88 -3.78 15.22
N ASP A 146 36.25 -4.77 15.87
CA ASP A 146 36.46 -5.20 17.26
C ASP A 146 36.57 -4.04 18.26
N LEU A 147 35.64 -3.11 18.21
CA LEU A 147 35.62 -1.87 19.01
C LEU A 147 34.97 -2.09 20.36
N LYS A 148 35.75 -1.98 21.45
CA LYS A 148 35.21 -2.04 22.79
C LYS A 148 34.26 -0.86 23.05
N GLY A 149 33.10 -1.12 23.72
CA GLY A 149 32.09 -0.11 24.02
C GLY A 149 31.10 0.15 22.88
N ILE A 150 31.16 -0.64 21.80
CA ILE A 150 30.18 -0.66 20.72
C ILE A 150 29.34 -1.93 20.82
N TYR A 151 28.01 -1.77 20.75
CA TYR A 151 27.07 -2.84 20.95
C TYR A 151 25.95 -2.81 19.91
N PHE A 152 25.21 -3.89 19.81
CA PHE A 152 24.10 -4.08 18.87
C PHE A 152 22.81 -4.34 19.63
N GLN A 153 21.71 -3.76 19.14
CA GLN A 153 20.37 -4.00 19.63
C GLN A 153 19.46 -4.32 18.46
N HIS A 154 18.63 -5.35 18.57
CA HIS A 154 17.59 -5.65 17.59
C HIS A 154 16.44 -4.68 17.75
N GLU A 155 16.04 -4.09 16.61
CA GLU A 155 14.85 -3.24 16.51
C GLU A 155 13.99 -3.69 15.32
N PRO A 156 12.66 -3.56 15.38
CA PRO A 156 11.83 -3.74 14.22
C PRO A 156 12.10 -2.61 13.22
N LYS A 157 12.18 -2.96 11.93
CA LYS A 157 12.24 -2.00 10.82
C LYS A 157 11.10 -2.31 9.86
N ARG A 158 10.28 -1.30 9.56
CA ARG A 158 9.23 -1.43 8.57
C ARG A 158 9.83 -1.58 7.18
N PHE A 159 9.27 -2.50 6.41
CA PHE A 159 9.71 -2.81 5.05
C PHE A 159 8.49 -2.97 4.14
N TYR A 160 8.57 -2.35 2.97
CA TYR A 160 7.54 -2.35 1.94
C TYR A 160 8.09 -3.10 0.72
N PRO A 161 7.77 -4.41 0.59
CA PRO A 161 8.40 -5.29 -0.41
C PRO A 161 8.05 -4.92 -1.85
N LYS A 162 6.98 -4.14 -2.06
CA LYS A 162 6.53 -3.71 -3.38
C LYS A 162 6.99 -2.29 -3.75
N GLY A 163 7.87 -1.68 -2.94
CA GLY A 163 8.37 -0.33 -3.18
C GLY A 163 7.23 0.69 -3.20
N ASN A 164 7.08 1.40 -4.30
CA ASN A 164 6.11 2.49 -4.47
C ASN A 164 4.66 2.05 -4.70
N LEU A 165 4.38 0.74 -4.83
CA LEU A 165 3.03 0.24 -5.09
C LEU A 165 2.07 0.61 -3.93
N ALA A 166 0.97 1.27 -4.25
CA ALA A 166 -0.05 1.76 -3.32
C ALA A 166 0.51 2.64 -2.18
N ALA A 167 1.62 3.35 -2.42
CA ALA A 167 2.39 4.04 -1.37
C ALA A 167 1.55 5.02 -0.54
N GLN A 168 0.68 5.81 -1.18
CA GLN A 168 -0.17 6.78 -0.49
C GLN A 168 -1.27 6.10 0.34
N ALA A 169 -1.82 4.99 -0.16
CA ALA A 169 -2.86 4.23 0.54
C ALA A 169 -2.29 3.42 1.70
N VAL A 170 -1.20 2.67 1.49
CA VAL A 170 -0.52 1.92 2.56
C VAL A 170 0.08 2.88 3.58
N GLY A 171 0.75 3.94 3.11
CA GLY A 171 1.43 4.91 3.95
C GLY A 171 2.85 4.52 4.30
N TYR A 172 3.40 5.15 5.33
CA TYR A 172 4.78 4.97 5.78
C TYR A 172 4.91 5.23 7.28
N VAL A 173 6.00 4.77 7.88
CA VAL A 173 6.28 4.93 9.31
C VAL A 173 7.55 5.73 9.54
N GLY A 174 7.62 6.38 10.70
CA GLY A 174 8.82 7.08 11.16
C GLY A 174 9.88 6.14 11.74
N LEU A 175 10.97 6.75 12.21
CA LEU A 175 12.09 6.01 12.82
C LEU A 175 11.67 5.20 14.06
N ASP A 176 10.71 5.72 14.82
CA ASP A 176 10.18 5.08 16.04
C ASP A 176 8.93 4.21 15.77
N ASP A 177 8.75 3.76 14.52
CA ASP A 177 7.67 2.90 14.07
C ASP A 177 6.26 3.48 14.23
N GLN A 178 6.12 4.81 14.40
CA GLN A 178 4.84 5.51 14.37
C GLN A 178 4.35 5.68 12.93
N GLY A 179 3.07 5.44 12.67
CA GLY A 179 2.43 5.68 11.38
C GLY A 179 2.40 7.18 11.04
N LEU A 180 2.80 7.55 9.83
CA LEU A 180 2.88 8.95 9.38
C LEU A 180 1.96 9.27 8.18
N GLY A 181 1.41 8.25 7.52
CA GLY A 181 0.50 8.42 6.39
C GLY A 181 -0.27 7.14 6.09
N GLY A 182 -1.29 7.22 5.25
CA GLY A 182 -2.09 6.10 4.79
C GLY A 182 -2.68 5.23 5.92
N ILE A 183 -2.85 3.95 5.66
CA ILE A 183 -3.34 2.96 6.65
C ILE A 183 -2.38 2.82 7.83
N GLU A 184 -1.07 2.98 7.61
CA GLU A 184 -0.09 2.97 8.71
C GLU A 184 -0.42 4.02 9.79
N TYR A 185 -0.92 5.20 9.40
CA TYR A 185 -1.36 6.25 10.31
C TYR A 185 -2.79 6.00 10.81
N ALA A 186 -3.73 5.68 9.92
CA ALA A 186 -5.13 5.56 10.26
C ALA A 186 -5.40 4.45 11.31
N LEU A 187 -4.64 3.35 11.23
CA LEU A 187 -4.75 2.20 12.12
C LEU A 187 -3.51 2.03 13.01
N ASP A 188 -2.75 3.10 13.30
CA ASP A 188 -1.51 3.01 14.07
C ASP A 188 -1.71 2.30 15.41
N ASP A 189 -2.77 2.62 16.15
CA ASP A 189 -3.07 2.01 17.44
C ASP A 189 -3.35 0.50 17.39
N GLU A 190 -3.88 0.02 16.27
CA GLU A 190 -4.15 -1.40 16.05
C GLU A 190 -2.91 -2.16 15.57
N ILE A 191 -2.12 -1.52 14.69
CA ILE A 191 -0.99 -2.15 14.01
C ILE A 191 0.28 -2.12 14.84
N LYS A 192 0.53 -1.08 15.66
CA LYS A 192 1.80 -0.89 16.36
C LYS A 192 2.06 -1.91 17.48
N GLY A 193 1.02 -2.54 18.02
CA GLY A 193 1.13 -3.45 19.16
C GLY A 193 1.42 -2.75 20.49
N LYS A 194 1.74 -3.54 21.52
CA LYS A 194 2.09 -3.02 22.87
C LYS A 194 3.50 -3.44 23.24
N PRO A 195 4.35 -2.50 23.71
CA PRO A 195 5.73 -2.82 24.04
C PRO A 195 5.84 -3.85 25.16
N GLY A 196 6.82 -4.73 25.04
CA GLY A 196 7.28 -5.60 26.09
C GLY A 196 8.22 -4.88 27.04
N ARG A 197 8.57 -5.55 28.14
CA ARG A 197 9.53 -5.05 29.11
C ARG A 197 10.48 -6.15 29.51
N VAL A 198 11.76 -5.83 29.59
CA VAL A 198 12.80 -6.69 30.15
C VAL A 198 13.37 -5.99 31.37
N LEU A 199 13.22 -6.61 32.54
CA LEU A 199 13.84 -6.15 33.78
C LEU A 199 15.21 -6.85 33.87
N LEU A 200 16.26 -6.08 33.73
CA LEU A 200 17.64 -6.56 33.96
C LEU A 200 18.09 -6.20 35.35
N ALA A 201 18.47 -7.21 36.13
CA ALA A 201 19.14 -7.01 37.42
C ALA A 201 20.66 -7.19 37.24
N SER A 202 21.43 -6.14 37.54
CA SER A 202 22.88 -6.12 37.40
C SER A 202 23.60 -5.89 38.73
N ASP A 203 24.81 -6.45 38.85
CA ASP A 203 25.69 -6.20 40.00
C ASP A 203 26.37 -4.80 39.88
N ALA A 204 27.11 -4.41 40.93
CA ALA A 204 27.84 -3.14 40.96
C ALA A 204 28.92 -3.02 39.85
N ARG A 205 29.22 -4.11 39.15
CA ARG A 205 30.10 -4.17 37.96
C ARG A 205 29.35 -4.24 36.65
N HIS A 206 28.02 -3.93 36.65
CA HIS A 206 27.11 -3.98 35.53
C HIS A 206 26.98 -5.37 34.85
N ARG A 207 27.32 -6.47 35.56
CA ARG A 207 27.08 -7.81 35.04
C ARG A 207 25.65 -8.23 35.35
N THR A 208 24.88 -8.57 34.34
CA THR A 208 23.51 -9.05 34.47
C THR A 208 23.51 -10.43 35.11
N PHE A 209 22.82 -10.61 36.24
CA PHE A 209 22.67 -11.88 36.95
C PHE A 209 21.26 -12.43 36.95
N HIS A 210 20.27 -11.61 36.61
CA HIS A 210 18.88 -12.01 36.44
C HIS A 210 18.18 -11.15 35.40
N SER A 211 17.33 -11.77 34.57
CA SER A 211 16.44 -11.07 33.65
C SER A 211 15.04 -11.64 33.77
N THR A 212 14.05 -10.77 33.87
CA THR A 212 12.64 -11.14 33.77
C THR A 212 12.06 -10.44 32.56
N GLU A 213 11.51 -11.21 31.63
CA GLU A 213 10.96 -10.71 30.37
C GLU A 213 9.44 -10.79 30.39
N TRP A 214 8.79 -9.69 30.07
CA TRP A 214 7.38 -9.62 29.73
C TRP A 214 7.29 -9.36 28.24
N PRO A 215 6.91 -10.37 27.43
CA PRO A 215 6.86 -10.22 25.99
C PRO A 215 5.85 -9.15 25.59
N GLY A 216 6.17 -8.39 24.56
CA GLY A 216 5.25 -7.44 23.95
C GLY A 216 4.09 -8.16 23.25
N ILE A 217 2.99 -7.46 23.10
CA ILE A 217 1.86 -7.94 22.30
C ILE A 217 2.08 -7.43 20.88
N PRO A 218 2.22 -8.31 19.88
CA PRO A 218 2.37 -7.87 18.49
C PRO A 218 1.14 -7.10 18.02
N GLY A 219 1.34 -6.22 17.06
CA GLY A 219 0.26 -5.51 16.42
C GLY A 219 -0.63 -6.42 15.57
N LYS A 220 -1.88 -6.00 15.37
CA LYS A 220 -2.82 -6.70 14.50
C LYS A 220 -2.42 -6.56 13.04
N ASN A 221 -2.64 -7.60 12.26
CA ASN A 221 -2.49 -7.58 10.82
C ASN A 221 -3.73 -6.96 10.17
N VAL A 222 -3.54 -6.31 9.05
CA VAL A 222 -4.60 -5.66 8.28
C VAL A 222 -4.63 -6.24 6.87
N VAL A 223 -5.81 -6.61 6.39
CA VAL A 223 -6.05 -6.96 4.99
C VAL A 223 -6.78 -5.81 4.33
N LEU A 224 -6.23 -5.30 3.24
CA LEU A 224 -6.86 -4.25 2.45
C LEU A 224 -7.79 -4.83 1.38
N THR A 225 -8.72 -4.01 0.91
CA THR A 225 -9.54 -4.33 -0.27
C THR A 225 -8.76 -4.19 -1.58
N LEU A 226 -7.58 -3.54 -1.54
CA LEU A 226 -6.69 -3.39 -2.68
C LEU A 226 -6.28 -4.76 -3.22
N ASP A 227 -6.22 -4.86 -4.55
CA ASP A 227 -5.68 -6.00 -5.26
C ASP A 227 -4.35 -5.61 -5.91
N GLU A 228 -3.27 -6.28 -5.56
CA GLU A 228 -1.92 -5.96 -6.05
C GLU A 228 -1.84 -5.83 -7.57
N LYS A 229 -2.52 -6.72 -8.31
CA LYS A 229 -2.47 -6.70 -9.77
C LYS A 229 -3.29 -5.56 -10.36
N ILE A 230 -4.48 -5.30 -9.82
CA ILE A 230 -5.31 -4.17 -10.27
C ILE A 230 -4.63 -2.85 -9.93
N GLN A 231 -4.00 -2.75 -8.76
CA GLN A 231 -3.21 -1.59 -8.36
C GLN A 231 -2.06 -1.33 -9.32
N TYR A 232 -1.29 -2.37 -9.65
CA TYR A 232 -0.19 -2.26 -10.61
C TYR A 232 -0.67 -1.84 -12.01
N ILE A 233 -1.79 -2.40 -12.49
CA ILE A 233 -2.41 -2.02 -13.78
C ILE A 233 -2.77 -0.54 -13.76
N ALA A 234 -3.41 -0.06 -12.69
CA ALA A 234 -3.85 1.32 -12.56
C ALA A 234 -2.65 2.29 -12.47
N GLU A 235 -1.65 1.99 -11.66
CA GLU A 235 -0.44 2.83 -11.52
C GLU A 235 0.34 2.92 -12.82
N LYS A 236 0.57 1.79 -13.47
CA LYS A 236 1.29 1.76 -14.76
C LYS A 236 0.59 2.59 -15.82
N ALA A 237 -0.72 2.39 -16.01
CA ALA A 237 -1.49 3.12 -17.00
C ALA A 237 -1.54 4.63 -16.69
N LEU A 238 -1.64 5.00 -15.41
CA LEU A 238 -1.64 6.39 -14.96
C LEU A 238 -0.29 7.06 -15.18
N SER A 239 0.81 6.41 -14.76
CA SER A 239 2.17 6.94 -14.88
C SER A 239 2.56 7.17 -16.35
N GLU A 240 2.24 6.21 -17.22
CA GLU A 240 2.42 6.35 -18.67
C GLU A 240 1.63 7.55 -19.22
N ALA A 241 0.38 7.76 -18.78
CA ALA A 241 -0.45 8.86 -19.23
C ALA A 241 0.06 10.23 -18.76
N VAL A 242 0.45 10.33 -17.48
CA VAL A 242 1.03 11.56 -16.91
C VAL A 242 2.34 11.92 -17.61
N ALA A 243 3.21 10.94 -17.86
CA ALA A 243 4.47 11.15 -18.57
C ALA A 243 4.23 11.59 -20.03
N ASN A 244 3.34 10.90 -20.76
CA ASN A 244 3.06 11.20 -22.18
C ASN A 244 2.37 12.55 -22.39
N SER A 245 1.54 12.97 -21.43
CA SER A 245 0.85 14.27 -21.48
C SER A 245 1.61 15.39 -20.79
N HIS A 246 2.80 15.12 -20.23
CA HIS A 246 3.57 16.07 -19.41
C HIS A 246 2.71 16.74 -18.34
N ALA A 247 1.78 15.99 -17.76
CA ALA A 247 0.87 16.50 -16.76
C ALA A 247 1.55 16.72 -15.42
N ALA A 248 1.00 17.61 -14.60
CA ALA A 248 1.53 17.91 -13.28
C ALA A 248 1.29 16.77 -12.28
N SER A 249 0.16 16.08 -12.40
CA SER A 249 -0.21 14.95 -11.56
C SER A 249 -1.39 14.15 -12.13
N GLY A 250 -1.70 13.01 -11.53
CA GLY A 250 -2.87 12.22 -11.88
C GLY A 250 -3.36 11.34 -10.76
N VAL A 251 -4.60 10.86 -10.89
CA VAL A 251 -5.25 9.91 -9.97
C VAL A 251 -6.03 8.89 -10.80
N ALA A 252 -5.93 7.61 -10.43
CA ALA A 252 -6.84 6.59 -10.92
C ALA A 252 -7.38 5.76 -9.75
N ILE A 253 -8.70 5.54 -9.73
CA ILE A 253 -9.38 4.76 -8.70
C ILE A 253 -10.19 3.67 -9.38
N VAL A 254 -10.06 2.44 -8.90
CA VAL A 254 -10.89 1.29 -9.30
C VAL A 254 -11.72 0.86 -8.10
N GLN A 255 -13.04 0.93 -8.21
CA GLN A 255 -13.97 0.60 -7.14
C GLN A 255 -14.92 -0.52 -7.57
N ASN A 256 -15.24 -1.44 -6.66
CA ASN A 256 -16.35 -2.35 -6.82
C ASN A 256 -17.67 -1.62 -6.52
N PRO A 257 -18.55 -1.39 -7.52
CA PRO A 257 -19.76 -0.61 -7.32
C PRO A 257 -20.76 -1.27 -6.36
N SER A 258 -20.74 -2.59 -6.20
CA SER A 258 -21.71 -3.34 -5.39
C SER A 258 -21.36 -3.40 -3.91
N THR A 259 -20.11 -3.10 -3.52
CA THR A 259 -19.63 -3.21 -2.14
C THR A 259 -18.98 -1.95 -1.61
N GLY A 260 -18.64 -0.98 -2.50
CA GLY A 260 -17.87 0.20 -2.15
C GLY A 260 -16.37 -0.06 -1.95
N GLU A 261 -15.90 -1.31 -2.08
CA GLU A 261 -14.49 -1.68 -1.92
C GLU A 261 -13.60 -1.00 -2.97
N ILE A 262 -12.50 -0.41 -2.53
CA ILE A 262 -11.49 0.17 -3.40
C ILE A 262 -10.51 -0.93 -3.77
N LEU A 263 -10.47 -1.30 -5.05
CA LEU A 263 -9.61 -2.35 -5.59
C LEU A 263 -8.24 -1.81 -5.99
N ALA A 264 -8.17 -0.54 -6.39
CA ALA A 264 -6.93 0.19 -6.66
C ALA A 264 -7.12 1.68 -6.40
N LEU A 265 -6.04 2.31 -5.91
CA LEU A 265 -5.95 3.74 -5.65
C LEU A 265 -4.54 4.19 -6.06
N ALA A 266 -4.42 4.67 -7.30
CA ALA A 266 -3.17 5.10 -7.90
C ALA A 266 -3.03 6.62 -7.87
N ASN A 267 -1.87 7.11 -7.49
CA ASN A 267 -1.49 8.52 -7.48
C ASN A 267 -0.19 8.72 -8.27
N GLU A 268 -0.11 9.80 -9.04
CA GLU A 268 1.11 10.25 -9.70
C GLU A 268 1.30 11.76 -9.41
N PRO A 269 2.47 12.23 -8.92
CA PRO A 269 3.67 11.44 -8.61
C PRO A 269 3.49 10.55 -7.37
N THR A 270 4.23 9.45 -7.34
CA THR A 270 4.30 8.52 -6.21
C THR A 270 5.65 8.59 -5.51
N PHE A 271 5.87 7.77 -4.46
CA PHE A 271 7.11 7.72 -3.69
C PHE A 271 7.40 6.29 -3.18
N ASP A 272 8.65 6.02 -2.80
CA ASP A 272 8.99 4.77 -2.11
C ASP A 272 8.86 4.96 -0.58
N PRO A 273 7.94 4.24 0.10
CA PRO A 273 7.81 4.29 1.56
C PRO A 273 9.06 3.83 2.31
N ASN A 274 9.93 3.03 1.69
CA ASN A 274 11.20 2.62 2.29
C ASN A 274 12.19 3.79 2.41
N ASP A 275 12.06 4.81 1.54
CA ASP A 275 12.86 6.05 1.54
C ASP A 275 11.98 7.30 1.38
N PHE A 276 10.97 7.41 2.23
CA PHE A 276 10.03 8.54 2.16
C PHE A 276 10.70 9.90 2.39
N SER A 277 11.88 9.93 3.04
CA SER A 277 12.60 11.18 3.33
C SER A 277 13.11 11.88 2.06
N ALA A 278 13.42 11.12 1.02
CA ALA A 278 13.82 11.65 -0.29
C ALA A 278 12.64 12.21 -1.10
N SER A 279 11.38 11.92 -0.70
CA SER A 279 10.19 12.32 -1.45
C SER A 279 9.67 13.71 -1.07
N SER A 280 9.03 14.39 -2.02
CA SER A 280 8.36 15.67 -1.78
C SER A 280 7.03 15.48 -1.03
N ALA A 281 6.56 16.51 -0.33
CA ALA A 281 5.23 16.49 0.28
C ALA A 281 4.11 16.25 -0.77
N ALA A 282 4.29 16.79 -1.99
CA ALA A 282 3.36 16.61 -3.09
C ALA A 282 3.27 15.14 -3.56
N ALA A 283 4.37 14.38 -3.53
CA ALA A 283 4.37 12.96 -3.86
C ALA A 283 3.69 12.11 -2.78
N ARG A 284 3.78 12.52 -1.51
CA ARG A 284 3.13 11.81 -0.38
C ARG A 284 1.64 12.11 -0.21
N LEU A 285 1.13 13.15 -0.89
CA LEU A 285 -0.29 13.49 -0.82
C LEU A 285 -1.14 12.41 -1.51
N ASP A 286 -2.08 11.84 -0.79
CA ASP A 286 -3.14 11.03 -1.41
C ASP A 286 -4.18 11.94 -2.05
N ARG A 287 -4.05 12.11 -3.38
CA ARG A 287 -4.94 12.98 -4.15
C ARG A 287 -6.35 12.42 -4.28
N ALA A 288 -6.52 11.13 -4.14
CA ALA A 288 -7.83 10.50 -4.24
C ALA A 288 -8.80 11.05 -3.19
N VAL A 289 -8.29 11.35 -1.99
CA VAL A 289 -9.08 11.82 -0.83
C VAL A 289 -8.79 13.27 -0.45
N GLY A 290 -7.55 13.75 -0.65
CA GLY A 290 -7.09 15.04 -0.18
C GLY A 290 -7.07 16.17 -1.23
N TRP A 291 -7.35 15.86 -2.48
CA TRP A 291 -7.39 16.87 -3.54
C TRP A 291 -8.82 17.23 -3.93
N VAL A 292 -9.12 18.53 -3.93
CA VAL A 292 -10.43 19.08 -4.33
C VAL A 292 -10.29 19.78 -5.67
N TYR A 293 -11.14 19.42 -6.62
CA TYR A 293 -11.19 20.00 -7.96
C TYR A 293 -12.64 20.21 -8.44
N GLU A 294 -12.85 21.03 -9.44
CA GLU A 294 -14.14 21.18 -10.09
C GLU A 294 -14.34 20.04 -11.11
N PRO A 295 -15.41 19.23 -10.99
CA PRO A 295 -15.60 18.01 -11.78
C PRO A 295 -15.97 18.29 -13.25
N GLY A 296 -16.44 19.48 -13.57
CA GLY A 296 -16.95 19.82 -14.88
C GLY A 296 -18.04 18.86 -15.35
N SER A 297 -18.06 18.55 -16.64
CA SER A 297 -19.11 17.76 -17.28
C SER A 297 -19.37 16.35 -16.70
N THR A 298 -18.49 15.81 -15.86
CA THR A 298 -18.78 14.56 -15.16
C THR A 298 -19.88 14.73 -14.11
N PHE A 299 -20.04 15.94 -13.59
CA PHE A 299 -21.07 16.26 -12.61
C PHE A 299 -22.49 16.30 -13.19
N LYS A 300 -22.65 16.38 -14.52
CA LYS A 300 -23.95 16.26 -15.20
C LYS A 300 -24.69 14.97 -14.85
N LEU A 301 -23.97 13.93 -14.37
CA LEU A 301 -24.56 12.74 -13.80
C LEU A 301 -25.59 13.09 -12.73
N ILE A 302 -25.25 14.00 -11.82
CA ILE A 302 -26.05 14.31 -10.63
C ILE A 302 -27.30 15.12 -11.03
N SER A 303 -27.14 16.21 -11.80
CA SER A 303 -28.23 17.06 -12.23
C SER A 303 -29.23 16.31 -13.11
N MET A 304 -28.75 15.45 -14.00
CA MET A 304 -29.59 14.66 -14.89
C MET A 304 -30.30 13.51 -14.16
N SER A 305 -29.60 12.80 -13.26
CA SER A 305 -30.22 11.78 -12.39
C SER A 305 -31.34 12.39 -11.54
N ALA A 306 -31.12 13.58 -10.97
CA ALA A 306 -32.11 14.30 -10.20
C ALA A 306 -33.32 14.69 -11.05
N ALA A 307 -33.10 15.17 -12.28
CA ALA A 307 -34.21 15.56 -13.18
C ALA A 307 -35.06 14.33 -13.57
N PHE A 308 -34.46 13.17 -13.79
CA PHE A 308 -35.22 11.93 -14.05
C PHE A 308 -35.96 11.43 -12.80
N GLU A 309 -35.34 11.47 -11.64
CA GLU A 309 -35.96 11.01 -10.39
C GLU A 309 -37.18 11.85 -10.01
N GLU A 310 -37.15 13.16 -10.29
CA GLU A 310 -38.25 14.07 -10.09
C GLU A 310 -39.25 14.06 -11.27
N ASN A 311 -39.08 13.18 -12.28
CA ASN A 311 -39.92 13.08 -13.49
C ASN A 311 -40.06 14.41 -14.26
N LEU A 312 -39.02 15.25 -14.24
CA LEU A 312 -39.01 16.55 -14.95
C LEU A 312 -38.61 16.42 -16.42
N THR A 313 -38.15 15.26 -16.82
CA THR A 313 -37.71 14.96 -18.18
C THR A 313 -37.69 13.45 -18.43
N ASN A 314 -37.45 13.05 -19.69
CA ASN A 314 -37.22 11.67 -20.12
C ASN A 314 -36.09 11.63 -21.15
N PRO A 315 -35.46 10.46 -21.42
CA PRO A 315 -34.30 10.35 -22.32
C PRO A 315 -34.56 10.83 -23.76
N GLN A 316 -35.77 10.76 -24.25
CA GLN A 316 -36.17 11.11 -25.63
C GLN A 316 -36.65 12.55 -25.75
N GLU A 317 -36.90 13.26 -24.66
CA GLU A 317 -37.30 14.66 -24.72
C GLU A 317 -36.28 15.50 -25.47
N VAL A 318 -36.75 16.34 -26.37
CA VAL A 318 -35.88 17.23 -27.16
C VAL A 318 -35.73 18.57 -26.46
N ILE A 319 -34.47 18.96 -26.23
CA ILE A 319 -34.10 20.25 -25.64
C ILE A 319 -33.43 21.10 -26.71
N ASN A 320 -33.99 22.30 -26.98
CA ASN A 320 -33.31 23.27 -27.84
C ASN A 320 -32.10 23.87 -27.11
N CYS A 321 -30.89 23.62 -27.61
CA CYS A 321 -29.62 24.11 -27.05
C CYS A 321 -29.22 25.49 -27.57
N GLN A 322 -30.11 26.22 -28.22
CA GLN A 322 -29.98 27.65 -28.60
C GLN A 322 -28.70 27.95 -29.39
N ASN A 323 -28.34 27.08 -30.32
CA ASN A 323 -27.09 27.16 -31.06
C ASN A 323 -25.83 27.24 -30.17
N GLY A 324 -25.89 26.58 -28.99
CA GLY A 324 -24.75 26.46 -28.06
C GLY A 324 -24.49 27.69 -27.21
N SER A 325 -25.50 28.52 -26.93
CA SER A 325 -25.34 29.68 -26.07
C SER A 325 -26.61 29.93 -25.24
N ILE A 326 -26.47 30.19 -23.94
CA ILE A 326 -27.55 30.52 -23.03
C ILE A 326 -27.15 31.68 -22.12
N VAL A 327 -28.11 32.55 -21.82
CA VAL A 327 -27.93 33.64 -20.85
C VAL A 327 -28.62 33.26 -19.56
N VAL A 328 -27.88 33.22 -18.44
CA VAL A 328 -28.39 32.95 -17.10
C VAL A 328 -27.96 34.11 -16.20
N ALA A 329 -28.92 34.77 -15.58
CA ALA A 329 -28.70 35.93 -14.70
C ALA A 329 -27.73 37.00 -15.28
N GLY A 330 -27.86 37.26 -16.60
CA GLY A 330 -27.02 38.24 -17.31
C GLY A 330 -25.66 37.74 -17.76
N HIS A 331 -25.27 36.53 -17.45
CA HIS A 331 -24.01 35.88 -17.90
C HIS A 331 -24.29 34.94 -19.06
N THR A 332 -23.42 35.00 -20.08
CA THR A 332 -23.52 34.11 -21.24
C THR A 332 -22.63 32.91 -21.07
N ILE A 333 -23.20 31.72 -21.12
CA ILE A 333 -22.51 30.43 -21.07
C ILE A 333 -22.58 29.81 -22.46
N HIS A 334 -21.46 29.19 -22.88
CA HIS A 334 -21.30 28.59 -24.21
C HIS A 334 -21.03 27.10 -24.14
N ASP A 335 -21.65 26.33 -25.01
CA ASP A 335 -21.21 24.98 -25.34
C ASP A 335 -19.84 25.02 -26.05
N HIS A 336 -19.09 23.94 -26.00
CA HIS A 336 -17.80 23.82 -26.69
C HIS A 336 -17.92 23.87 -28.23
N ARG A 337 -19.13 23.71 -28.75
CA ARG A 337 -19.52 23.95 -30.15
C ARG A 337 -21.03 24.21 -30.24
N PRO A 338 -21.52 24.84 -31.30
CA PRO A 338 -22.94 25.12 -31.44
C PRO A 338 -23.77 23.83 -31.58
N PHE A 339 -24.82 23.70 -30.78
CA PHE A 339 -25.84 22.66 -30.89
C PHE A 339 -27.23 23.29 -31.02
N GLY A 340 -28.04 22.72 -31.91
CA GLY A 340 -29.48 23.03 -32.03
C GLY A 340 -30.31 22.17 -31.06
N ASP A 341 -31.29 21.46 -31.62
CA ASP A 341 -32.13 20.54 -30.86
C ASP A 341 -31.40 19.22 -30.57
N LEU A 342 -31.37 18.82 -29.31
CA LEU A 342 -30.79 17.56 -28.85
C LEU A 342 -31.78 16.80 -27.97
N SER A 343 -31.89 15.50 -28.11
CA SER A 343 -32.52 14.68 -27.09
C SER A 343 -31.74 14.76 -25.78
N VAL A 344 -32.39 14.52 -24.63
CA VAL A 344 -31.70 14.49 -23.33
C VAL A 344 -30.55 13.48 -23.32
N THR A 345 -30.71 12.34 -24.00
CA THR A 345 -29.63 11.38 -24.22
C THR A 345 -28.46 12.03 -24.97
N GLU A 346 -28.74 12.80 -26.05
CA GLU A 346 -27.70 13.49 -26.82
C GLU A 346 -27.07 14.65 -26.04
N VAL A 347 -27.81 15.35 -25.17
CA VAL A 347 -27.24 16.36 -24.24
C VAL A 347 -26.10 15.75 -23.44
N MET A 348 -26.29 14.56 -22.89
CA MET A 348 -25.22 13.85 -22.17
C MET A 348 -24.14 13.33 -23.11
N ALA A 349 -24.52 12.69 -24.22
CA ALA A 349 -23.59 12.07 -25.16
C ALA A 349 -22.65 13.09 -25.82
N ARG A 350 -23.17 14.25 -26.19
CA ARG A 350 -22.43 15.37 -26.78
C ARG A 350 -21.90 16.36 -25.75
N SER A 351 -22.26 16.16 -24.47
CA SER A 351 -21.83 16.98 -23.33
C SER A 351 -22.27 18.47 -23.44
N SER A 352 -23.49 18.75 -23.96
CA SER A 352 -24.00 20.12 -24.01
C SER A 352 -24.16 20.72 -22.61
N ASP A 353 -23.54 21.87 -22.37
CA ASP A 353 -23.70 22.66 -21.15
C ASP A 353 -25.05 23.34 -21.11
N VAL A 354 -25.49 23.92 -22.25
CA VAL A 354 -26.80 24.57 -22.39
C VAL A 354 -27.91 23.61 -22.05
N GLY A 355 -27.88 22.38 -22.58
CA GLY A 355 -28.89 21.36 -22.26
C GLY A 355 -28.89 20.99 -20.78
N ALA A 356 -27.74 20.80 -20.15
CA ALA A 356 -27.61 20.47 -18.74
C ALA A 356 -28.09 21.62 -17.84
N ILE A 357 -27.74 22.87 -18.16
CA ILE A 357 -28.22 24.07 -17.46
C ILE A 357 -29.74 24.15 -17.49
N LYS A 358 -30.36 23.92 -18.64
CA LYS A 358 -31.84 23.95 -18.75
C LYS A 358 -32.52 22.89 -17.87
N LEU A 359 -31.92 21.70 -17.75
CA LEU A 359 -32.42 20.67 -16.83
C LEU A 359 -32.21 21.08 -15.36
N GLY A 360 -31.08 21.68 -15.02
CA GLY A 360 -30.82 22.20 -13.69
C GLY A 360 -31.76 23.33 -13.29
N LEU A 361 -32.04 24.26 -14.20
CA LEU A 361 -33.02 25.35 -13.96
C LEU A 361 -34.44 24.82 -13.74
N ARG A 362 -34.85 23.74 -14.44
CA ARG A 362 -36.13 23.07 -14.17
C ARG A 362 -36.17 22.40 -12.80
N LEU A 363 -35.03 21.89 -12.34
CA LEU A 363 -34.88 21.23 -11.04
C LEU A 363 -35.01 22.27 -9.90
N GLY A 364 -34.38 23.42 -10.07
CA GLY A 364 -34.28 24.48 -9.08
C GLY A 364 -33.26 24.22 -7.97
N GLU A 365 -32.95 25.25 -7.19
CA GLU A 365 -31.87 25.26 -6.20
C GLU A 365 -32.01 24.19 -5.12
N ASP A 366 -33.18 24.10 -4.48
CA ASP A 366 -33.38 23.20 -3.34
C ASP A 366 -33.30 21.73 -3.71
N ARG A 367 -33.90 21.35 -4.86
CA ARG A 367 -33.85 19.95 -5.32
C ARG A 367 -32.45 19.60 -5.78
N LEU A 368 -31.80 20.47 -6.56
CA LEU A 368 -30.42 20.23 -6.99
C LEU A 368 -29.49 20.04 -5.79
N HIS A 369 -29.54 20.95 -4.81
CA HIS A 369 -28.73 20.84 -3.59
C HIS A 369 -29.06 19.57 -2.81
N ARG A 370 -30.33 19.18 -2.67
CA ARG A 370 -30.74 17.94 -2.00
C ARG A 370 -30.11 16.70 -2.65
N TYR A 371 -30.14 16.59 -3.99
CA TYR A 371 -29.53 15.46 -4.69
C TYR A 371 -28.00 15.48 -4.61
N ILE A 372 -27.35 16.63 -4.70
CA ILE A 372 -25.91 16.78 -4.48
C ILE A 372 -25.54 16.20 -3.10
N ARG A 373 -26.29 16.57 -2.04
CA ARG A 373 -26.09 16.03 -0.69
C ARG A 373 -26.40 14.52 -0.62
N SER A 374 -27.44 14.08 -1.30
CA SER A 374 -27.81 12.66 -1.35
C SER A 374 -26.72 11.80 -2.01
N PHE A 375 -26.02 12.29 -3.00
CA PHE A 375 -24.88 11.61 -3.61
C PHE A 375 -23.57 11.74 -2.79
N GLY A 376 -23.60 12.36 -1.60
CA GLY A 376 -22.47 12.40 -0.65
C GLY A 376 -21.57 13.62 -0.78
N PHE A 377 -21.80 14.52 -1.72
CA PHE A 377 -20.97 15.71 -1.89
C PHE A 377 -21.12 16.71 -0.74
N GLY A 378 -20.04 17.44 -0.44
CA GLY A 378 -19.96 18.40 0.66
C GLY A 378 -19.86 17.74 2.04
N ALA A 379 -19.59 16.44 2.12
CA ALA A 379 -19.28 15.66 3.33
C ALA A 379 -18.16 14.68 3.05
N LYS A 380 -17.46 14.23 4.09
CA LYS A 380 -16.51 13.12 3.98
C LYS A 380 -17.25 11.85 3.60
N THR A 381 -16.60 10.98 2.83
CA THR A 381 -17.16 9.69 2.43
C THR A 381 -17.12 8.65 3.54
N GLY A 382 -16.23 8.84 4.53
CA GLY A 382 -16.02 7.91 5.63
C GLY A 382 -15.00 6.81 5.34
N VAL A 383 -14.20 6.95 4.29
CA VAL A 383 -13.14 5.99 3.97
C VAL A 383 -12.09 5.92 5.09
N ASP A 384 -11.51 4.73 5.28
CA ASP A 384 -10.50 4.45 6.31
C ASP A 384 -9.12 5.10 6.01
N LEU A 385 -9.07 6.24 5.33
CA LEU A 385 -7.85 6.94 4.96
C LEU A 385 -7.76 8.32 5.62
N PRO A 386 -6.57 8.74 6.06
CA PRO A 386 -6.39 10.06 6.65
C PRO A 386 -6.36 11.15 5.58
N GLY A 387 -6.61 12.40 6.01
CA GLY A 387 -6.50 13.56 5.12
C GLY A 387 -7.67 13.72 4.15
N GLU A 388 -8.78 13.03 4.38
CA GLU A 388 -9.97 13.14 3.54
C GLU A 388 -10.57 14.53 3.62
N GLU A 389 -10.81 15.14 2.44
CA GLU A 389 -11.50 16.43 2.27
C GLU A 389 -12.98 16.21 1.98
N ARG A 390 -13.80 17.13 2.50
CA ARG A 390 -15.26 17.10 2.28
C ARG A 390 -15.71 17.69 0.95
N GLY A 391 -14.79 18.30 0.18
CA GLY A 391 -15.11 19.11 -0.97
C GLY A 391 -15.69 20.50 -0.60
N LEU A 392 -16.11 21.24 -1.62
CA LEU A 392 -16.63 22.60 -1.49
C LEU A 392 -18.06 22.63 -2.02
N LEU A 393 -19.03 22.81 -1.13
CA LEU A 393 -20.45 22.97 -1.48
C LEU A 393 -21.03 24.11 -0.65
N LYS A 394 -21.41 25.20 -1.33
CA LYS A 394 -22.12 26.33 -0.70
C LYS A 394 -23.58 25.95 -0.42
N PRO A 395 -24.18 26.39 0.70
CA PRO A 395 -25.59 26.23 0.92
C PRO A 395 -26.42 27.10 -0.08
N PRO A 396 -27.66 26.73 -0.45
CA PRO A 396 -28.49 27.47 -1.42
C PRO A 396 -28.58 28.95 -1.10
N SER A 397 -28.66 29.34 0.18
CA SER A 397 -28.71 30.74 0.61
C SER A 397 -27.50 31.59 0.22
N ARG A 398 -26.41 30.98 -0.24
CA ARG A 398 -25.19 31.64 -0.75
C ARG A 398 -25.02 31.46 -2.26
N TRP A 399 -26.00 30.87 -2.94
CA TRP A 399 -25.96 30.73 -4.38
C TRP A 399 -26.35 32.07 -5.05
N SER A 400 -25.68 32.36 -6.14
CA SER A 400 -26.00 33.50 -7.01
C SER A 400 -27.01 33.07 -8.06
N GLY A 401 -27.58 34.02 -8.81
CA GLY A 401 -28.49 33.67 -9.89
C GLY A 401 -27.95 32.79 -10.99
N ILE A 402 -26.61 32.66 -11.11
CA ILE A 402 -25.96 31.79 -12.09
C ILE A 402 -25.63 30.40 -11.50
N SER A 403 -25.58 30.25 -10.16
CA SER A 403 -25.06 29.06 -9.49
C SER A 403 -25.77 27.76 -9.88
N VAL A 404 -27.10 27.79 -10.08
CA VAL A 404 -27.82 26.59 -10.55
C VAL A 404 -27.30 26.13 -11.91
N GLY A 405 -27.02 27.05 -12.81
CA GLY A 405 -26.45 26.75 -14.14
C GLY A 405 -25.05 26.20 -14.03
N GLU A 406 -24.18 26.89 -13.32
CA GLU A 406 -22.76 26.52 -13.14
C GLU A 406 -22.61 25.14 -12.45
N ILE A 407 -23.32 24.93 -11.33
CA ILE A 407 -23.28 23.66 -10.60
C ILE A 407 -23.86 22.52 -11.45
N SER A 408 -24.89 22.78 -12.27
CA SER A 408 -25.45 21.72 -13.13
C SER A 408 -24.48 21.18 -14.17
N MET A 409 -23.48 21.97 -14.56
CA MET A 409 -22.39 21.52 -15.47
C MET A 409 -21.09 21.22 -14.74
N GLY A 410 -21.05 21.35 -13.40
CA GLY A 410 -19.94 20.96 -12.54
C GLY A 410 -18.90 22.03 -12.28
N GLN A 411 -19.29 23.29 -12.32
CA GLN A 411 -18.53 24.44 -11.85
C GLN A 411 -19.13 25.00 -10.55
N GLU A 412 -18.46 25.90 -9.85
CA GLU A 412 -18.81 26.38 -8.50
C GLU A 412 -18.95 25.31 -7.40
N ILE A 413 -18.57 24.07 -7.69
CA ILE A 413 -18.54 22.96 -6.74
C ILE A 413 -17.18 22.29 -6.74
N GLY A 414 -16.61 22.04 -5.56
CA GLY A 414 -15.37 21.30 -5.41
C GLY A 414 -15.63 19.89 -4.89
N VAL A 415 -15.05 18.90 -5.54
CA VAL A 415 -15.23 17.49 -5.20
C VAL A 415 -13.88 16.77 -5.08
N THR A 416 -13.85 15.65 -4.33
CA THR A 416 -12.70 14.75 -4.37
C THR A 416 -12.89 13.68 -5.45
N PRO A 417 -11.79 13.10 -5.98
CA PRO A 417 -11.88 11.95 -6.88
C PRO A 417 -12.68 10.79 -6.28
N LEU A 418 -12.52 10.53 -4.99
CA LEU A 418 -13.24 9.46 -4.31
C LEU A 418 -14.75 9.71 -4.25
N GLN A 419 -15.18 10.95 -4.01
CA GLN A 419 -16.60 11.31 -4.06
C GLN A 419 -17.19 11.04 -5.45
N MET A 420 -16.46 11.38 -6.51
CA MET A 420 -16.92 11.19 -7.88
C MET A 420 -17.06 9.70 -8.24
N VAL A 421 -16.07 8.85 -7.94
CA VAL A 421 -16.16 7.43 -8.26
C VAL A 421 -17.28 6.75 -7.48
N THR A 422 -17.50 7.15 -6.22
CA THR A 422 -18.57 6.64 -5.38
C THR A 422 -19.96 7.02 -5.91
N ALA A 423 -20.12 8.26 -6.42
CA ALA A 423 -21.37 8.71 -7.04
C ALA A 423 -21.69 7.94 -8.35
N PHE A 424 -20.68 7.67 -9.19
CA PHE A 424 -20.85 6.84 -10.39
C PHE A 424 -21.14 5.37 -10.04
N SER A 425 -20.51 4.85 -9.00
CA SER A 425 -20.80 3.51 -8.48
C SER A 425 -22.24 3.36 -8.03
N ALA A 426 -22.82 4.40 -7.44
CA ALA A 426 -24.23 4.38 -7.07
C ALA A 426 -25.16 4.23 -8.29
N VAL A 427 -24.86 4.88 -9.40
CA VAL A 427 -25.59 4.68 -10.67
C VAL A 427 -25.34 3.29 -11.25
N ALA A 428 -24.09 2.83 -11.22
CA ALA A 428 -23.70 1.52 -11.72
C ALA A 428 -24.44 0.36 -11.04
N ASN A 429 -24.70 0.46 -9.73
CA ASN A 429 -25.28 -0.62 -8.93
C ASN A 429 -26.81 -0.53 -8.71
N GLY A 430 -27.51 0.33 -9.45
CA GLY A 430 -28.97 0.45 -9.34
C GLY A 430 -29.44 1.48 -8.31
N GLY A 431 -28.63 2.48 -7.98
CA GLY A 431 -28.99 3.65 -7.20
C GLY A 431 -28.68 3.59 -5.70
N ILE A 432 -27.78 2.71 -5.28
CA ILE A 432 -27.33 2.57 -3.89
C ILE A 432 -25.93 3.15 -3.75
N LEU A 433 -25.77 4.15 -2.91
CA LEU A 433 -24.47 4.72 -2.54
C LEU A 433 -23.89 3.92 -1.36
N PHE A 434 -22.81 3.17 -1.61
CA PHE A 434 -22.04 2.53 -0.55
C PHE A 434 -20.94 3.46 -0.04
N GLU A 435 -20.66 3.39 1.24
CA GLU A 435 -19.47 4.02 1.81
C GLU A 435 -18.23 3.34 1.25
N PRO A 436 -17.28 4.10 0.66
CA PRO A 436 -16.04 3.51 0.16
C PRO A 436 -15.20 3.00 1.33
N ARG A 437 -14.57 1.84 1.15
CA ARG A 437 -13.70 1.25 2.16
C ARG A 437 -12.45 0.67 1.55
N ILE A 438 -11.37 0.73 2.30
CA ILE A 438 -10.08 0.17 1.91
C ILE A 438 -9.62 -0.94 2.86
N VAL A 439 -10.18 -1.02 4.07
CA VAL A 439 -9.92 -2.10 5.03
C VAL A 439 -10.93 -3.22 4.82
N HIS A 440 -10.41 -4.43 4.58
CA HIS A 440 -11.21 -5.64 4.40
C HIS A 440 -11.32 -6.44 5.70
N ASP A 441 -10.22 -6.60 6.44
CA ASP A 441 -10.16 -7.37 7.68
C ASP A 441 -9.02 -6.90 8.59
N VAL A 442 -9.17 -7.10 9.89
CA VAL A 442 -8.14 -6.85 10.91
C VAL A 442 -8.08 -8.05 11.83
N PHE A 443 -6.91 -8.67 12.00
CA PHE A 443 -6.78 -9.91 12.76
C PHE A 443 -5.47 -10.03 13.55
N LEU A 444 -5.52 -10.82 14.64
CA LEU A 444 -4.34 -11.21 15.41
C LEU A 444 -4.39 -12.74 15.66
N GLY A 445 -3.51 -13.49 15.00
CA GLY A 445 -3.61 -14.95 14.99
C GLY A 445 -4.93 -15.42 14.36
N ALA A 446 -5.73 -16.15 15.09
CA ALA A 446 -7.06 -16.60 14.67
C ALA A 446 -8.20 -15.66 15.07
N GLN A 447 -7.90 -14.55 15.76
CA GLN A 447 -8.90 -13.59 16.21
C GLN A 447 -9.08 -12.48 15.19
N HIS A 448 -10.28 -12.37 14.62
CA HIS A 448 -10.69 -11.32 13.71
C HIS A 448 -11.45 -10.22 14.45
N VAL A 449 -11.22 -8.98 14.07
CA VAL A 449 -12.01 -7.83 14.54
C VAL A 449 -13.24 -7.72 13.65
N ALA A 450 -14.43 -7.81 14.24
CA ALA A 450 -15.65 -7.62 13.46
C ALA A 450 -15.71 -6.19 12.90
N LEU A 451 -15.57 -6.06 11.59
CA LEU A 451 -15.79 -4.80 10.90
C LEU A 451 -17.29 -4.61 10.62
N PRO A 452 -17.79 -3.36 10.61
CA PRO A 452 -19.18 -3.13 10.27
C PRO A 452 -19.45 -3.59 8.82
N PRO A 453 -20.65 -4.12 8.53
CA PRO A 453 -21.01 -4.48 7.16
C PRO A 453 -21.01 -3.22 6.28
N ALA A 454 -20.81 -3.43 4.96
CA ALA A 454 -20.88 -2.32 4.01
C ALA A 454 -22.23 -1.58 4.13
N SER A 455 -22.18 -0.31 4.51
CA SER A 455 -23.37 0.53 4.64
C SER A 455 -23.73 1.13 3.27
N GLY A 456 -24.93 0.85 2.79
CA GLY A 456 -25.44 1.38 1.52
C GLY A 456 -26.75 2.09 1.72
N ARG A 457 -26.93 3.28 1.10
CA ARG A 457 -28.19 4.02 1.11
C ARG A 457 -28.67 4.32 -0.30
N ARG A 458 -29.95 4.18 -0.54
CA ARG A 458 -30.53 4.52 -1.84
C ARG A 458 -30.55 6.03 -2.05
N VAL A 459 -30.00 6.46 -3.19
CA VAL A 459 -29.94 7.89 -3.58
C VAL A 459 -30.81 8.21 -4.77
N ILE A 460 -31.05 7.23 -5.64
CA ILE A 460 -32.03 7.29 -6.75
C ILE A 460 -32.68 5.92 -6.90
N SER A 461 -33.80 5.88 -7.59
CA SER A 461 -34.55 4.65 -7.92
C SER A 461 -33.72 3.79 -8.90
N GLU A 462 -34.00 2.50 -8.91
CA GLU A 462 -33.40 1.57 -9.87
C GLU A 462 -33.72 1.94 -11.31
N ARG A 463 -34.96 2.44 -11.54
CA ARG A 463 -35.39 2.93 -12.84
C ARG A 463 -34.55 4.11 -13.33
N THR A 464 -34.27 5.08 -12.47
CA THR A 464 -33.41 6.23 -12.81
C THR A 464 -32.00 5.79 -13.07
N ALA A 465 -31.47 4.87 -12.24
CA ALA A 465 -30.13 4.31 -12.42
C ALA A 465 -30.00 3.58 -13.75
N GLU A 466 -31.00 2.78 -14.14
CA GLU A 466 -31.01 2.08 -15.43
C GLU A 466 -31.05 3.05 -16.62
N MET A 467 -31.90 4.08 -16.59
CA MET A 467 -31.91 5.13 -17.62
C MET A 467 -30.55 5.82 -17.73
N MET A 468 -29.92 6.13 -16.60
CA MET A 468 -28.60 6.75 -16.60
C MET A 468 -27.51 5.82 -17.14
N ARG A 469 -27.53 4.50 -16.83
CA ARG A 469 -26.60 3.54 -17.41
C ARG A 469 -26.68 3.52 -18.94
N GLN A 470 -27.91 3.49 -19.49
CA GLN A 470 -28.13 3.51 -20.94
C GLN A 470 -27.62 4.81 -21.58
N ILE A 471 -27.90 5.96 -20.95
CA ILE A 471 -27.42 7.27 -21.42
C ILE A 471 -25.90 7.36 -21.36
N LEU A 472 -25.27 6.87 -20.30
CA LEU A 472 -23.81 6.85 -20.17
C LEU A 472 -23.15 5.85 -21.14
N ALA A 473 -23.83 4.76 -21.54
CA ALA A 473 -23.39 3.88 -22.61
C ALA A 473 -23.39 4.62 -23.96
N ALA A 474 -24.44 5.41 -24.26
CA ALA A 474 -24.51 6.23 -25.46
C ALA A 474 -23.34 7.25 -25.56
N VAL A 475 -22.85 7.78 -24.43
CA VAL A 475 -21.65 8.65 -24.40
C VAL A 475 -20.43 7.91 -24.98
N VAL A 476 -20.29 6.63 -24.66
CA VAL A 476 -19.17 5.81 -25.14
C VAL A 476 -19.40 5.28 -26.54
N ASP A 477 -20.66 4.95 -26.88
CA ASP A 477 -20.97 4.37 -28.19
C ASP A 477 -20.77 5.37 -29.34
N TYR A 478 -21.29 6.59 -29.21
CA TYR A 478 -21.25 7.59 -30.28
C TYR A 478 -20.92 9.01 -29.81
N GLY A 479 -20.80 9.24 -28.50
CA GLY A 479 -20.54 10.55 -27.90
C GLY A 479 -19.04 10.86 -27.72
N THR A 480 -18.77 11.70 -26.71
CA THR A 480 -17.42 12.17 -26.37
C THR A 480 -16.53 11.07 -25.74
N GLY A 481 -17.14 9.97 -25.29
CA GLY A 481 -16.45 8.87 -24.63
C GLY A 481 -15.95 7.74 -25.53
N LYS A 482 -16.00 7.88 -26.86
CA LYS A 482 -15.58 6.82 -27.82
C LYS A 482 -14.24 6.15 -27.51
N PRO A 483 -13.15 6.86 -27.10
CA PRO A 483 -11.89 6.22 -26.79
C PRO A 483 -11.93 5.26 -25.57
N ALA A 484 -13.02 5.29 -24.78
CA ALA A 484 -13.26 4.37 -23.68
C ALA A 484 -14.01 3.09 -24.10
N GLN A 485 -14.22 2.87 -25.39
CA GLN A 485 -14.77 1.60 -25.90
C GLN A 485 -13.81 0.45 -25.64
N LEU A 486 -14.35 -0.68 -25.13
CA LEU A 486 -13.57 -1.85 -24.74
C LEU A 486 -13.68 -2.98 -25.77
N ALA A 487 -12.62 -3.78 -25.86
CA ALA A 487 -12.64 -5.02 -26.63
C ALA A 487 -13.40 -6.11 -25.84
N GLY A 488 -14.47 -6.65 -26.44
CA GLY A 488 -15.26 -7.71 -25.84
C GLY A 488 -16.26 -7.31 -24.75
N TYR A 489 -16.27 -6.04 -24.33
CA TYR A 489 -17.16 -5.56 -23.26
C TYR A 489 -17.89 -4.29 -23.66
N THR A 490 -19.07 -4.07 -23.08
CA THR A 490 -19.71 -2.77 -23.06
C THR A 490 -19.11 -1.90 -21.98
N SER A 491 -19.11 -0.58 -22.19
CA SER A 491 -18.72 0.38 -21.15
C SER A 491 -19.64 1.60 -21.19
N ALA A 492 -19.79 2.24 -20.04
CA ALA A 492 -20.57 3.44 -19.86
C ALA A 492 -19.77 4.45 -19.08
N GLY A 493 -19.87 5.75 -19.42
CA GLY A 493 -19.06 6.73 -18.69
C GLY A 493 -19.23 8.14 -19.23
N LYS A 494 -18.45 9.07 -18.66
CA LYS A 494 -18.50 10.50 -18.99
C LYS A 494 -17.10 11.11 -18.97
N THR A 495 -16.81 11.93 -19.97
CA THR A 495 -15.62 12.79 -20.03
C THR A 495 -15.85 14.07 -19.22
N GLY A 496 -14.82 14.57 -18.55
CA GLY A 496 -14.74 15.89 -17.96
C GLY A 496 -13.54 16.66 -18.49
N THR A 497 -13.70 17.96 -18.61
CA THR A 497 -12.61 18.90 -18.92
C THR A 497 -12.99 20.19 -18.21
N ALA A 498 -12.37 20.47 -17.07
CA ALA A 498 -12.64 21.66 -16.28
C ALA A 498 -11.44 22.60 -16.29
N GLN A 499 -11.67 23.89 -16.43
CA GLN A 499 -10.63 24.90 -16.28
C GLN A 499 -10.25 25.02 -14.80
N LYS A 500 -8.96 25.19 -14.52
CA LYS A 500 -8.51 25.46 -13.14
C LYS A 500 -8.68 26.93 -12.81
N ILE A 501 -8.98 27.22 -11.55
CA ILE A 501 -8.95 28.57 -11.04
C ILE A 501 -7.49 28.93 -10.78
N ASP A 502 -6.99 30.01 -11.35
CA ASP A 502 -5.64 30.50 -11.17
C ASP A 502 -5.50 31.33 -9.87
N GLY A 503 -4.29 31.81 -9.57
CA GLY A 503 -4.01 32.61 -8.38
C GLY A 503 -4.71 33.97 -8.34
N SER A 504 -5.33 34.42 -9.44
CA SER A 504 -6.14 35.65 -9.51
C SER A 504 -7.62 35.40 -9.18
N GLY A 505 -8.02 34.12 -8.99
CA GLY A 505 -9.41 33.73 -8.76
C GLY A 505 -10.23 33.64 -10.05
N THR A 506 -9.59 33.66 -11.22
CA THR A 506 -10.25 33.52 -12.54
C THR A 506 -9.93 32.16 -13.16
N TYR A 507 -10.78 31.71 -14.10
CA TYR A 507 -10.54 30.47 -14.82
C TYR A 507 -9.33 30.60 -15.75
N SER A 508 -8.36 29.70 -15.61
CA SER A 508 -7.17 29.61 -16.44
C SER A 508 -7.52 29.25 -17.88
N LYS A 509 -6.84 29.87 -18.83
CA LYS A 509 -6.95 29.53 -20.26
C LYS A 509 -6.00 28.41 -20.72
N SER A 510 -5.08 28.00 -19.84
CA SER A 510 -4.00 27.06 -20.18
C SER A 510 -3.93 25.83 -19.25
N HIS A 511 -4.57 25.86 -18.08
CA HIS A 511 -4.55 24.76 -17.13
C HIS A 511 -5.94 24.15 -16.96
N TYR A 512 -6.02 22.87 -17.23
CA TYR A 512 -7.25 22.08 -17.22
C TYR A 512 -7.09 20.86 -16.33
N VAL A 513 -8.20 20.40 -15.77
CA VAL A 513 -8.32 19.06 -15.20
C VAL A 513 -9.08 18.21 -16.21
N ALA A 514 -8.40 17.23 -16.77
CA ALA A 514 -8.99 16.30 -17.72
C ALA A 514 -9.38 15.01 -17.00
N SER A 515 -10.60 14.54 -17.20
CA SER A 515 -11.07 13.34 -16.51
C SER A 515 -11.94 12.44 -17.39
N PHE A 516 -11.94 11.16 -17.05
CA PHE A 516 -12.95 10.21 -17.51
C PHE A 516 -13.37 9.33 -16.32
N ILE A 517 -14.66 9.12 -16.20
CA ILE A 517 -15.21 8.25 -15.20
C ILE A 517 -16.29 7.36 -15.81
N GLY A 518 -16.25 6.08 -15.51
CA GLY A 518 -17.18 5.14 -16.08
C GLY A 518 -17.15 3.79 -15.36
N PHE A 519 -17.94 2.86 -15.84
CA PHE A 519 -18.04 1.51 -15.34
C PHE A 519 -18.15 0.49 -16.49
N ALA A 520 -17.77 -0.72 -16.20
CA ALA A 520 -17.82 -1.80 -17.17
C ALA A 520 -18.02 -3.17 -16.47
N PRO A 521 -18.71 -4.14 -17.11
CA PRO A 521 -19.58 -3.96 -18.28
C PRO A 521 -20.74 -2.97 -18.01
N ALA A 522 -21.27 -2.29 -19.05
CA ALA A 522 -22.39 -1.36 -18.84
C ALA A 522 -23.69 -2.03 -18.39
N THR A 523 -23.88 -3.30 -18.81
CA THR A 523 -25.07 -4.11 -18.50
C THR A 523 -25.07 -4.62 -17.07
N ARG A 524 -23.92 -5.10 -16.58
CA ARG A 524 -23.70 -5.61 -15.23
C ARG A 524 -22.34 -5.12 -14.70
N PRO A 525 -22.27 -3.89 -14.17
CA PRO A 525 -21.01 -3.28 -13.78
C PRO A 525 -20.25 -4.10 -12.72
N ALA A 526 -19.06 -4.53 -13.09
CA ALA A 526 -18.13 -5.23 -12.18
C ALA A 526 -17.17 -4.24 -11.51
N VAL A 527 -16.79 -3.17 -12.23
CA VAL A 527 -15.88 -2.14 -11.73
C VAL A 527 -16.36 -0.75 -12.17
N THR A 528 -16.17 0.24 -11.31
CA THR A 528 -16.24 1.67 -11.63
C THR A 528 -14.81 2.22 -11.58
N ILE A 529 -14.41 2.96 -12.61
CA ILE A 529 -13.05 3.49 -12.75
C ILE A 529 -13.12 4.98 -13.00
N LEU A 530 -12.35 5.74 -12.22
CA LEU A 530 -12.10 7.16 -12.42
C LEU A 530 -10.64 7.35 -12.81
N VAL A 531 -10.41 8.20 -13.81
CA VAL A 531 -9.08 8.72 -14.16
C VAL A 531 -9.16 10.23 -14.21
N VAL A 532 -8.25 10.90 -13.51
CA VAL A 532 -8.09 12.35 -13.52
C VAL A 532 -6.64 12.68 -13.84
N ILE A 533 -6.41 13.53 -14.83
CA ILE A 533 -5.10 14.03 -15.25
C ILE A 533 -5.09 15.54 -15.04
N ASP A 534 -4.19 16.00 -14.19
CA ASP A 534 -4.07 17.41 -13.82
C ASP A 534 -3.09 18.17 -14.69
N SER A 535 -3.55 19.25 -15.32
CA SER A 535 -2.73 20.17 -16.11
C SER A 535 -1.93 19.49 -17.23
N PRO A 536 -2.54 18.63 -18.08
CA PRO A 536 -1.84 18.06 -19.21
C PRO A 536 -1.44 19.14 -20.21
N VAL A 537 -0.32 18.93 -20.92
CA VAL A 537 0.23 19.85 -21.91
C VAL A 537 -0.11 19.35 -23.32
N GLY A 538 -0.55 20.24 -24.20
CA GLY A 538 -0.97 19.89 -25.56
C GLY A 538 -2.43 19.44 -25.60
N ALA A 539 -2.71 18.13 -25.67
CA ALA A 539 -4.06 17.61 -25.57
C ALA A 539 -4.57 17.70 -24.13
N TYR A 540 -5.69 18.39 -23.91
CA TYR A 540 -6.25 18.64 -22.58
C TYR A 540 -7.70 18.16 -22.42
N TYR A 541 -8.30 17.57 -23.43
CA TYR A 541 -9.65 17.01 -23.30
C TYR A 541 -9.59 15.64 -22.61
N GLY A 542 -10.54 15.39 -21.69
CA GLY A 542 -10.70 14.08 -21.03
C GLY A 542 -10.88 12.92 -22.03
N THR A 543 -11.44 13.21 -23.21
CA THR A 543 -11.54 12.27 -24.34
C THR A 543 -10.16 11.74 -24.78
N ASP A 544 -9.16 12.63 -24.84
CA ASP A 544 -7.86 12.33 -25.43
C ASP A 544 -6.86 11.75 -24.42
N VAL A 545 -6.87 12.25 -23.17
CA VAL A 545 -5.85 11.90 -22.18
C VAL A 545 -6.34 10.97 -21.08
N ALA A 546 -7.65 10.96 -20.72
CA ALA A 546 -8.18 10.15 -19.63
C ALA A 546 -8.98 8.91 -20.08
N ALA A 547 -9.77 9.03 -21.15
CA ALA A 547 -10.59 7.92 -21.65
C ALA A 547 -9.75 6.71 -22.16
N PRO A 548 -8.58 6.90 -22.85
CA PRO A 548 -7.72 5.77 -23.19
C PRO A 548 -7.12 5.06 -21.98
N VAL A 549 -6.84 5.78 -20.88
CA VAL A 549 -6.33 5.21 -19.61
C VAL A 549 -7.41 4.36 -18.96
N PHE A 550 -8.65 4.87 -18.88
CA PHE A 550 -9.81 4.09 -18.43
C PHE A 550 -9.92 2.79 -19.22
N ARG A 551 -9.84 2.84 -20.54
CA ARG A 551 -9.89 1.67 -21.41
C ARG A 551 -8.81 0.66 -21.03
N SER A 552 -7.56 1.10 -20.93
CA SER A 552 -6.42 0.24 -20.59
C SER A 552 -6.61 -0.46 -19.23
N ILE A 553 -7.04 0.30 -18.21
CA ILE A 553 -7.29 -0.26 -16.87
C ILE A 553 -8.49 -1.23 -16.92
N ALA A 554 -9.60 -0.85 -17.57
CA ALA A 554 -10.81 -1.66 -17.61
C ALA A 554 -10.60 -3.00 -18.33
N GLU A 555 -9.99 -3.01 -19.52
CA GLU A 555 -9.75 -4.23 -20.30
C GLU A 555 -8.89 -5.22 -19.52
N GLN A 556 -7.79 -4.76 -18.91
CA GLN A 556 -6.89 -5.61 -18.14
C GLN A 556 -7.54 -6.10 -16.84
N THR A 557 -8.27 -5.23 -16.13
CA THR A 557 -8.94 -5.57 -14.87
C THR A 557 -10.08 -6.57 -15.08
N LEU A 558 -10.94 -6.37 -16.10
CA LEU A 558 -12.03 -7.29 -16.40
C LEU A 558 -11.50 -8.67 -16.84
N GLY A 559 -10.43 -8.69 -17.64
CA GLY A 559 -9.77 -9.93 -18.01
C GLY A 559 -9.19 -10.65 -16.79
N TYR A 560 -8.52 -9.95 -15.89
CA TYR A 560 -7.97 -10.52 -14.65
C TYR A 560 -9.06 -11.05 -13.72
N LEU A 561 -10.16 -10.30 -13.55
CA LEU A 561 -11.31 -10.71 -12.74
C LEU A 561 -12.15 -11.80 -13.42
N THR A 562 -11.77 -12.25 -14.62
CA THR A 562 -12.50 -13.25 -15.41
C THR A 562 -13.98 -12.91 -15.62
N VAL A 563 -14.28 -11.61 -15.76
CA VAL A 563 -15.66 -11.16 -16.02
C VAL A 563 -16.09 -11.63 -17.40
N PRO A 564 -17.27 -12.26 -17.52
CA PRO A 564 -17.78 -12.71 -18.83
C PRO A 564 -17.97 -11.53 -19.79
N GLN A 565 -17.54 -11.71 -21.04
CA GLN A 565 -17.72 -10.72 -22.09
C GLN A 565 -19.21 -10.58 -22.45
N ASP A 566 -19.69 -9.34 -22.46
CA ASP A 566 -21.08 -9.02 -22.82
C ASP A 566 -21.22 -8.44 -24.25
N ASN A 567 -20.10 -8.20 -24.95
CA ASN A 567 -20.10 -7.73 -26.33
C ASN A 567 -18.96 -8.36 -27.16
N PRO A 568 -19.03 -9.64 -27.46
CA PRO A 568 -17.96 -10.33 -28.21
C PRO A 568 -17.77 -9.82 -29.65
N SER A 569 -18.74 -9.13 -30.23
CA SER A 569 -18.61 -8.53 -31.58
C SER A 569 -17.62 -7.34 -31.62
N ARG A 570 -17.28 -6.73 -30.49
CA ARG A 570 -16.23 -5.68 -30.38
C ARG A 570 -14.82 -6.23 -30.21
N TRP A 571 -14.65 -7.53 -30.21
CA TRP A 571 -13.32 -8.12 -30.19
C TRP A 571 -12.58 -7.76 -31.50
N PRO A 572 -11.32 -7.31 -31.47
CA PRO A 572 -10.55 -7.10 -32.68
C PRO A 572 -10.48 -8.42 -33.47
N GLN A 573 -11.18 -8.50 -34.58
CA GLN A 573 -11.04 -9.64 -35.48
C GLN A 573 -9.60 -9.63 -35.97
N VAL A 574 -8.82 -10.63 -35.60
CA VAL A 574 -7.57 -10.91 -36.30
C VAL A 574 -7.98 -11.24 -37.72
N VAL A 575 -7.87 -10.26 -38.61
CA VAL A 575 -8.00 -10.48 -40.03
C VAL A 575 -6.80 -11.34 -40.41
N THR A 576 -6.98 -12.66 -40.34
CA THR A 576 -6.09 -13.58 -41.02
C THR A 576 -6.31 -13.31 -42.50
N SER A 577 -5.52 -12.43 -43.05
CA SER A 577 -5.44 -12.31 -44.51
C SER A 577 -5.21 -13.71 -45.04
N PRO A 578 -6.08 -14.25 -45.92
CA PRO A 578 -5.78 -15.52 -46.54
C PRO A 578 -4.39 -15.41 -47.19
N PRO A 579 -3.54 -16.45 -47.10
CA PRO A 579 -2.21 -16.38 -47.68
C PRO A 579 -2.37 -15.96 -49.11
N ALA A 580 -1.64 -14.89 -49.50
CA ALA A 580 -1.65 -14.39 -50.84
C ALA A 580 -1.41 -15.57 -51.81
N ARG A 581 -2.38 -15.85 -52.68
CA ARG A 581 -2.19 -16.84 -53.74
C ARG A 581 -0.90 -16.47 -54.46
N ALA A 582 0.06 -17.38 -54.39
CA ALA A 582 1.27 -17.28 -55.19
C ALA A 582 0.88 -17.06 -56.65
N PRO A 583 1.48 -16.09 -57.38
CA PRO A 583 1.17 -15.87 -58.75
C PRO A 583 1.48 -17.15 -59.53
N SER A 584 0.48 -17.65 -60.31
CA SER A 584 0.63 -18.78 -61.17
C SER A 584 1.71 -18.44 -62.19
N GLN A 585 2.87 -19.11 -62.14
CA GLN A 585 3.89 -19.06 -63.15
C GLN A 585 3.31 -19.67 -64.42
N LYS A 586 3.10 -18.80 -65.42
CA LYS A 586 2.92 -19.27 -66.81
C LYS A 586 4.25 -19.91 -67.24
N ARG A 587 4.20 -21.21 -67.60
CA ARG A 587 5.27 -21.87 -68.32
C ARG A 587 5.52 -21.10 -69.65
N GLY A 588 6.69 -20.46 -69.74
CA GLY A 588 7.25 -19.99 -70.98
C GLY A 588 8.51 -20.79 -71.27
N ASP A 589 8.47 -21.54 -72.34
CA ASP A 589 9.62 -22.19 -72.95
C ASP A 589 10.71 -21.21 -73.21
N PHE A 590 11.92 -21.43 -72.71
CA PHE A 590 13.15 -20.86 -73.32
C PHE A 590 14.28 -21.89 -73.23
N THR A 591 14.64 -22.35 -74.38
CA THR A 591 15.83 -23.12 -74.68
C THR A 591 17.08 -22.22 -74.69
N GLY A 592 18.17 -22.70 -74.14
CA GLY A 592 19.52 -22.45 -74.60
C GLY A 592 20.40 -21.51 -73.81
N PHE A 593 21.47 -22.09 -73.36
CA PHE A 593 22.88 -21.64 -73.25
C PHE A 593 23.50 -21.84 -71.87
N LEU A 594 24.31 -22.91 -71.78
CA LEU A 594 25.47 -23.05 -70.88
C LEU A 594 26.69 -22.50 -71.62
N PRO A 595 27.89 -22.24 -71.08
CA PRO A 595 28.58 -22.55 -69.78
C PRO A 595 29.53 -21.41 -69.32
N PRO A 596 30.70 -21.58 -68.62
CA PRO A 596 31.15 -22.63 -67.74
C PRO A 596 31.76 -22.14 -66.39
N ASP A 597 31.77 -23.07 -65.44
CA ASP A 597 32.80 -23.47 -64.47
C ASP A 597 33.77 -22.45 -63.83
N ARG A 598 33.76 -22.42 -62.49
CA ARG A 598 34.97 -22.38 -61.63
C ARG A 598 34.64 -22.64 -60.15
N GLY A 599 34.97 -23.81 -59.69
CA GLY A 599 35.88 -24.15 -58.59
C GLY A 599 35.48 -23.84 -57.11
N LEU A 600 34.94 -24.78 -56.43
CA LEU A 600 35.15 -25.38 -55.07
C LEU A 600 35.97 -24.62 -54.01
N PRO A 601 35.92 -24.93 -52.62
CA PRO A 601 35.26 -26.04 -51.94
C PRO A 601 34.62 -25.75 -50.55
N GLY A 602 33.70 -26.58 -50.14
CA GLY A 602 33.70 -27.33 -48.88
C GLY A 602 33.08 -26.78 -47.62
N ALA A 603 31.97 -27.36 -47.19
CA ALA A 603 31.86 -28.11 -45.96
C ALA A 603 30.40 -28.41 -45.55
N ALA A 604 30.18 -29.70 -45.42
CA ALA A 604 29.36 -30.45 -44.48
C ALA A 604 27.88 -30.12 -44.23
N THR A 605 27.07 -31.00 -44.75
CA THR A 605 25.68 -31.31 -44.47
C THR A 605 25.49 -32.18 -43.22
N SER A 606 24.40 -31.96 -42.49
CA SER A 606 23.69 -33.07 -41.80
C SER A 606 22.20 -32.74 -41.65
N PRO A 607 21.30 -33.71 -41.77
CA PRO A 607 19.88 -33.50 -42.05
C PRO A 607 19.01 -33.57 -40.76
N VAL A 608 17.92 -32.81 -40.78
CA VAL A 608 16.84 -32.93 -39.80
C VAL A 608 15.73 -33.79 -40.39
N GLN A 609 15.44 -34.86 -39.70
CA GLN A 609 14.34 -35.76 -40.00
C GLN A 609 13.01 -35.19 -39.54
N SER A 610 12.05 -35.18 -40.42
CA SER A 610 10.62 -34.95 -40.18
C SER A 610 9.95 -36.27 -39.71
N ALA A 611 9.24 -36.22 -38.57
CA ALA A 611 8.37 -37.30 -38.11
C ALA A 611 6.92 -36.86 -38.25
N SER A 612 6.23 -37.55 -39.14
CA SER A 612 4.76 -37.54 -39.31
C SER A 612 4.09 -38.46 -38.30
N TYR A 613 3.01 -37.99 -37.66
CA TYR A 613 2.11 -38.87 -36.92
C TYR A 613 0.73 -38.95 -37.56
N SER A 614 0.35 -40.17 -37.88
CA SER A 614 -0.92 -40.58 -38.46
C SER A 614 -2.01 -40.75 -37.40
N ARG A 615 -3.24 -40.48 -37.83
CA ARG A 615 -4.50 -40.77 -37.13
C ARG A 615 -4.75 -42.28 -37.01
N GLY A 616 -5.25 -42.69 -35.84
CA GLY A 616 -5.95 -43.94 -35.64
C GLY A 616 -7.07 -43.76 -34.64
N GLY A 617 -8.30 -43.90 -35.08
CA GLY A 617 -9.50 -43.88 -34.24
C GLY A 617 -9.86 -45.22 -33.69
N SER A 618 -10.59 -45.25 -32.58
CA SER A 618 -11.77 -46.13 -32.41
C SER A 618 -12.54 -45.82 -31.10
N SER A 619 -13.81 -45.94 -31.23
CA SER A 619 -14.96 -45.81 -30.36
C SER A 619 -14.95 -46.72 -29.11
N GLY A 620 -15.64 -46.27 -28.02
CA GLY A 620 -16.07 -47.12 -26.92
C GLY A 620 -16.59 -46.31 -25.73
N GLY A 621 -17.86 -46.46 -25.45
CA GLY A 621 -18.70 -45.58 -24.65
C GLY A 621 -18.71 -45.79 -23.12
N LEU A 622 -19.49 -44.92 -22.51
CA LEU A 622 -20.20 -44.94 -21.23
C LEU A 622 -19.42 -45.16 -19.92
N ALA A 623 -19.37 -44.09 -19.11
CA ALA A 623 -19.96 -44.05 -17.76
C ALA A 623 -19.77 -42.67 -17.10
N LEU A 624 -20.84 -42.18 -16.53
CA LEU A 624 -20.93 -41.04 -15.63
C LEU A 624 -20.11 -41.30 -14.36
N ASP A 625 -19.20 -40.37 -14.00
CA ASP A 625 -18.97 -40.04 -12.60
C ASP A 625 -18.33 -38.63 -12.41
N ARG A 626 -18.59 -38.07 -11.25
CA ARG A 626 -18.41 -36.68 -10.83
C ARG A 626 -16.98 -36.10 -10.99
N PRO A 627 -16.82 -34.76 -11.13
CA PRO A 627 -15.51 -34.14 -11.25
C PRO A 627 -14.81 -34.02 -9.89
N PRO A 628 -13.49 -34.22 -9.82
CA PRO A 628 -12.69 -33.81 -8.68
C PRO A 628 -12.34 -32.37 -8.78
N GLU A 629 -12.46 -31.66 -7.67
CA GLU A 629 -11.94 -30.32 -7.46
C GLU A 629 -10.42 -30.30 -7.70
N GLY A 630 -9.99 -29.64 -8.77
CA GLY A 630 -8.60 -29.48 -9.13
C GLY A 630 -8.18 -28.02 -9.00
N GLY A 631 -7.46 -27.69 -7.92
CA GLY A 631 -6.78 -26.42 -7.78
C GLY A 631 -5.72 -26.23 -8.86
N VAL A 632 -5.76 -25.09 -9.52
CA VAL A 632 -4.78 -24.67 -10.53
C VAL A 632 -3.45 -24.36 -9.83
N ALA A 633 -2.45 -25.20 -10.07
CA ALA A 633 -1.08 -24.96 -9.61
C ALA A 633 -0.44 -23.85 -10.48
N SER A 634 -0.20 -22.70 -9.89
CA SER A 634 0.66 -21.67 -10.48
C SER A 634 2.11 -22.13 -10.38
N SER A 635 2.72 -22.47 -11.51
CA SER A 635 4.15 -22.79 -11.60
C SER A 635 4.97 -21.50 -11.53
N ILE A 636 5.63 -21.29 -10.40
CA ILE A 636 6.68 -20.28 -10.27
C ILE A 636 7.96 -20.88 -10.82
N VAL A 637 8.44 -20.38 -11.95
CA VAL A 637 9.78 -20.69 -12.47
C VAL A 637 10.77 -19.74 -11.80
N VAL A 638 11.53 -20.25 -10.85
CA VAL A 638 12.70 -19.57 -10.30
C VAL A 638 13.91 -19.95 -11.17
N LEU A 639 14.42 -19.00 -11.93
CA LEU A 639 15.68 -19.13 -12.67
C LEU A 639 16.84 -18.96 -11.68
N GLY A 640 17.40 -20.08 -11.21
CA GLY A 640 18.65 -20.11 -10.46
C GLY A 640 19.69 -20.92 -11.24
N ASP A 641 20.94 -20.44 -11.28
CA ASP A 641 22.09 -21.04 -12.02
C ASP A 641 22.68 -22.30 -11.34
N GLY A 642 21.92 -23.06 -10.55
CA GLY A 642 22.37 -24.27 -9.86
C GLY A 642 22.10 -25.57 -10.62
N PRO A 643 22.77 -26.70 -10.25
CA PRO A 643 22.49 -28.00 -10.85
C PRO A 643 21.02 -28.38 -10.64
N LEU A 644 20.38 -28.89 -11.69
CA LEU A 644 18.98 -29.32 -11.65
C LEU A 644 18.82 -30.62 -10.87
N VAL A 645 17.93 -30.61 -9.87
CA VAL A 645 17.59 -31.75 -9.02
C VAL A 645 16.15 -32.16 -9.31
N THR A 646 15.89 -33.46 -9.41
CA THR A 646 14.53 -33.99 -9.57
C THR A 646 13.85 -34.11 -8.21
N VAL A 647 12.70 -33.51 -8.03
CA VAL A 647 11.91 -33.58 -6.78
C VAL A 647 11.29 -34.97 -6.62
N PRO A 648 11.58 -35.70 -5.52
CA PRO A 648 10.97 -37.00 -5.28
C PRO A 648 9.46 -36.94 -5.00
N ASP A 649 8.79 -38.08 -5.07
CA ASP A 649 7.43 -38.22 -4.56
C ASP A 649 7.48 -38.47 -3.04
N PHE A 650 7.03 -37.49 -2.28
CA PHE A 650 6.98 -37.58 -0.83
C PHE A 650 5.68 -38.16 -0.28
N SER A 651 4.71 -38.49 -1.12
CA SER A 651 3.39 -39.01 -0.69
C SER A 651 3.54 -40.19 0.26
N GLY A 652 2.90 -40.13 1.42
CA GLY A 652 2.97 -41.17 2.46
C GLY A 652 4.25 -41.21 3.29
N TRP A 653 5.19 -40.27 3.10
CA TRP A 653 6.42 -40.24 3.89
C TRP A 653 6.20 -39.46 5.21
N ALA A 654 6.87 -39.90 6.27
CA ALA A 654 6.93 -39.14 7.51
C ALA A 654 7.83 -37.90 7.36
N ALA A 655 7.54 -36.85 8.11
CA ALA A 655 8.24 -35.55 8.03
C ALA A 655 9.76 -35.66 8.15
N ARG A 656 10.26 -36.53 9.04
CA ARG A 656 11.70 -36.78 9.20
C ARG A 656 12.35 -37.30 7.94
N ARG A 657 11.74 -38.29 7.28
CA ARG A 657 12.26 -38.86 6.03
C ARG A 657 12.24 -37.85 4.88
N VAL A 658 11.22 -37.01 4.82
CA VAL A 658 11.15 -35.91 3.84
C VAL A 658 12.28 -34.93 4.06
N ALA A 659 12.57 -34.57 5.32
CA ALA A 659 13.64 -33.63 5.67
C ALA A 659 15.01 -34.19 5.29
N GLU A 660 15.31 -35.43 5.64
CA GLU A 660 16.58 -36.13 5.30
C GLU A 660 16.81 -36.17 3.76
N GLU A 661 15.75 -36.41 2.98
CA GLU A 661 15.88 -36.48 1.53
C GLU A 661 15.99 -35.08 0.88
N CYS A 662 15.28 -34.07 1.38
CA CYS A 662 15.42 -32.70 0.93
C CYS A 662 16.84 -32.17 1.21
N GLU A 663 17.39 -32.44 2.39
CA GLU A 663 18.77 -32.08 2.75
C GLU A 663 19.78 -32.76 1.82
N ARG A 664 19.62 -34.07 1.55
CA ARG A 664 20.48 -34.83 0.64
C ARG A 664 20.49 -34.27 -0.78
N LEU A 665 19.34 -33.75 -1.23
CA LEU A 665 19.16 -33.18 -2.56
C LEU A 665 19.46 -31.67 -2.63
N GLY A 666 19.80 -31.05 -1.50
CA GLY A 666 20.02 -29.61 -1.42
C GLY A 666 18.76 -28.78 -1.68
N LEU A 667 17.60 -29.28 -1.25
CA LEU A 667 16.31 -28.59 -1.36
C LEU A 667 15.93 -27.96 -0.02
N ASP A 668 15.34 -26.75 -0.02
CA ASP A 668 14.87 -26.06 1.18
C ASP A 668 13.45 -26.53 1.53
N LEU A 669 13.28 -27.22 2.68
CA LEU A 669 12.02 -27.84 3.06
C LEU A 669 11.16 -26.94 3.92
N ASN A 670 9.87 -26.79 3.55
CA ASN A 670 8.83 -26.20 4.38
C ASN A 670 7.71 -27.20 4.61
N VAL A 671 7.44 -27.56 5.89
CA VAL A 671 6.43 -28.57 6.26
C VAL A 671 5.26 -27.87 6.96
N THR A 672 4.03 -28.21 6.53
CA THR A 672 2.80 -27.74 7.18
C THR A 672 1.94 -28.93 7.62
N GLY A 673 1.47 -28.94 8.88
CA GLY A 673 0.68 -30.04 9.45
C GLY A 673 1.53 -31.11 10.15
N THR A 674 0.89 -32.22 10.55
CA THR A 674 1.52 -33.37 11.26
C THR A 674 0.98 -34.69 10.72
N GLY A 675 1.82 -35.73 10.64
CA GLY A 675 1.47 -37.06 10.15
C GLY A 675 2.29 -37.47 8.94
N LEU A 676 1.64 -37.95 7.89
CA LEU A 676 2.27 -38.36 6.64
C LEU A 676 2.04 -37.30 5.55
N ALA A 677 2.98 -37.20 4.60
CA ALA A 677 2.84 -36.30 3.46
C ALA A 677 1.66 -36.67 2.57
N VAL A 678 0.75 -35.72 2.35
CA VAL A 678 -0.46 -35.88 1.52
C VAL A 678 -0.47 -34.94 0.31
N GLY A 679 0.52 -34.05 0.20
CA GLY A 679 0.68 -33.17 -0.94
C GLY A 679 1.99 -32.44 -0.90
N GLN A 680 2.52 -32.08 -2.07
CA GLN A 680 3.79 -31.36 -2.21
C GLN A 680 3.75 -30.37 -3.36
N ASN A 681 4.57 -29.34 -3.26
CA ASN A 681 4.83 -28.39 -4.34
C ASN A 681 6.32 -27.97 -4.23
N PRO A 682 7.16 -28.13 -5.28
CA PRO A 682 6.86 -28.61 -6.62
C PRO A 682 6.39 -30.07 -6.67
N VAL A 683 5.66 -30.42 -7.75
CA VAL A 683 5.15 -31.79 -7.93
C VAL A 683 6.27 -32.81 -8.13
N ALA A 684 6.02 -34.05 -7.76
CA ALA A 684 6.95 -35.16 -7.96
C ALA A 684 7.40 -35.28 -9.42
N GLY A 685 8.70 -35.50 -9.63
CA GLY A 685 9.32 -35.62 -10.96
C GLY A 685 9.73 -34.28 -11.60
N MET A 686 9.36 -33.13 -11.03
CA MET A 686 9.78 -31.83 -11.54
C MET A 686 11.28 -31.62 -11.31
N LYS A 687 11.99 -31.09 -12.32
CA LYS A 687 13.40 -30.70 -12.21
C LYS A 687 13.50 -29.23 -11.78
N VAL A 688 14.13 -28.99 -10.65
CA VAL A 688 14.28 -27.66 -10.05
C VAL A 688 15.75 -27.38 -9.71
N PRO A 689 16.20 -26.13 -9.68
CA PRO A 689 17.55 -25.79 -9.21
C PRO A 689 17.77 -26.21 -7.75
N SER A 690 18.98 -26.60 -7.39
CA SER A 690 19.38 -26.80 -5.98
C SER A 690 19.11 -25.51 -5.18
N GLY A 691 18.63 -25.63 -3.92
CA GLY A 691 18.15 -24.53 -3.09
C GLY A 691 16.68 -24.15 -3.29
N THR A 692 15.98 -24.80 -4.22
CA THR A 692 14.54 -24.56 -4.40
C THR A 692 13.75 -25.00 -3.17
N ARG A 693 12.81 -24.15 -2.73
CA ARG A 693 11.93 -24.45 -1.59
C ARG A 693 10.85 -25.44 -1.98
N VAL A 694 10.74 -26.51 -1.21
CA VAL A 694 9.74 -27.56 -1.35
C VAL A 694 8.75 -27.47 -0.20
N TRP A 695 7.47 -27.30 -0.54
CA TRP A 695 6.38 -27.28 0.43
C TRP A 695 5.76 -28.67 0.51
N VAL A 696 5.65 -29.22 1.74
CA VAL A 696 5.02 -30.52 1.97
C VAL A 696 3.93 -30.38 3.01
N ARG A 697 2.71 -30.75 2.62
CA ARG A 697 1.56 -30.76 3.51
C ARG A 697 1.41 -32.13 4.14
N MET A 698 1.36 -32.18 5.47
CA MET A 698 1.20 -33.40 6.26
C MET A 698 -0.23 -33.49 6.78
N ALA A 699 -0.79 -34.71 6.81
CA ALA A 699 -2.05 -35.02 7.47
C ALA A 699 -1.95 -36.36 8.22
N ARG A 700 -2.83 -36.53 9.23
CA ARG A 700 -2.92 -37.77 10.01
C ARG A 700 -3.77 -38.80 9.31
#